data_d659a2558b93a9ebf6749e6f5427e6ed
#
_entry.id   d659a2558b93a9ebf6749e6f5427e6ed
#
_cell.length_a   1.000
_cell.length_b   1.000
_cell.length_c   1.000
_cell.angle_alpha   90.00
_cell.angle_beta   90.00
_cell.angle_gamma   90.00
#
_symmetry.space_group_name_H-M   'P 1'
#
loop_
_entity.id
_entity.type
_entity.pdbx_description
1 polymer ?
#
loop_
_entity_poly.entity_id
_entity_poly.type
_entity_poly.pdbx_seq_one_letter_code
_entity_poly.pdbx_strand_id
1 'polypeptide(L)'
;MNPFAYRTTSLAIKTLSNFVKTRVNLHGTENIPEGPKIFVVNHFTRLETFLIPYYLNDLLKVPIWSLASWEFFGGALGRFLESLGAVSTRDPDRDRLIVRSLITNEACWIIFPEGRMVKNKKIIEKGHYIVSYAGGKHAPHTGAANLALRTEFYRQRFLWLTRQASPQAERLRTQFNLDAQSAISSLGTAIVPVNLTYYPLRARMNVLNKLAEWLVEDLPEQFIEELMTEGSMLTAGVDIDMRFGAPVEIEPYLSTRTICRDIRKPEPFGFDDPLPCLHCMRKVSLKIMQCYMRAIYDMTTVNHDHIFASLIKHNLTRRVHTDVLRRRAFLAIIKGRTQPLLHVHSSLEENQNHLLLGDQFGKLADFLSIADDTGVTRQNGSLLLLEPRKLRTIFDFNRARVDNPVAVIANEVEPLKELQRMITRLCRRPDFLLRHRIVSYFKEKAEQEFEREYQRYYIPNESKPQHIGRPELIRGRSRKVGIVVCHGYMAAPAEVKTLAEYLGRKGYWVYTPRLKGHGTSPEDLAHRSYKEWITCMEEGYLLMQNICRNVVLGGFSTGAALALELASRVKDLSGVFAVAAPLRLQYAASHLAPVVDTWNHLMDRVHWEEAKKEFVENDPEHPDINYFRNPIAGVRELERLMDMLEPKLGDIQAPSLIIQSKNDPVVNPRGSERLFNLLGSTEKQYIAFNFKRHGILLGEGSHRVHRVIGEFVAHLAYKDAVPVQVSALEVGKEA
;
A
#
# COMPACT_ATOMS: atom_id res chain seq x y z
N MET A 1 -1.38 2.40 -40.02
CA MET A 1 -2.23 2.70 -38.84
C MET A 1 -3.28 3.74 -39.19
N ASN A 2 -4.55 3.52 -38.88
CA ASN A 2 -5.61 4.47 -39.16
C ASN A 2 -5.80 5.40 -37.93
N PRO A 3 -5.49 6.72 -38.04
CA PRO A 3 -5.62 7.68 -36.93
C PRO A 3 -7.04 7.76 -36.35
N PHE A 4 -8.04 7.49 -37.18
CA PHE A 4 -9.45 7.50 -36.78
C PHE A 4 -9.79 6.29 -35.92
N ALA A 5 -9.35 5.08 -36.30
CA ALA A 5 -9.54 3.87 -35.48
C ALA A 5 -8.84 3.97 -34.13
N TYR A 6 -7.66 4.58 -34.09
CA TYR A 6 -6.92 4.82 -32.84
C TYR A 6 -7.65 5.81 -31.93
N ARG A 7 -8.20 6.90 -32.47
CA ARG A 7 -8.98 7.89 -31.71
C ARG A 7 -10.29 7.31 -31.17
N THR A 8 -11.01 6.50 -31.96
CA THR A 8 -12.25 5.84 -31.52
C THR A 8 -11.99 4.81 -30.44
N THR A 9 -10.94 4.01 -30.55
CA THR A 9 -10.54 3.06 -29.51
C THR A 9 -10.04 3.78 -28.26
N SER A 10 -9.28 4.84 -28.40
CA SER A 10 -8.85 5.72 -27.32
C SER A 10 -10.06 6.31 -26.58
N LEU A 11 -11.07 6.78 -27.32
CA LEU A 11 -12.31 7.28 -26.73
C LEU A 11 -13.10 6.17 -26.03
N ALA A 12 -13.17 4.97 -26.61
CA ALA A 12 -13.83 3.82 -26.01
C ALA A 12 -13.13 3.38 -24.73
N ILE A 13 -11.79 3.31 -24.70
CA ILE A 13 -11.01 2.98 -23.49
C ILE A 13 -11.18 4.07 -22.44
N LYS A 14 -11.18 5.35 -22.81
CA LYS A 14 -11.41 6.46 -21.90
C LYS A 14 -12.83 6.45 -21.32
N THR A 15 -13.81 6.11 -22.13
CA THR A 15 -15.20 5.93 -21.68
C THR A 15 -15.30 4.71 -20.75
N LEU A 16 -14.70 3.58 -21.10
CA LEU A 16 -14.61 2.40 -20.23
C LEU A 16 -13.89 2.75 -18.91
N SER A 17 -12.76 3.45 -18.93
CA SER A 17 -12.04 3.84 -17.72
C SER A 17 -12.85 4.75 -16.80
N ASN A 18 -13.77 5.55 -17.34
CA ASN A 18 -14.69 6.36 -16.55
C ASN A 18 -15.84 5.56 -15.91
N PHE A 19 -16.26 4.46 -16.56
CA PHE A 19 -17.28 3.54 -16.04
C PHE A 19 -16.68 2.46 -15.12
N VAL A 20 -15.40 2.15 -15.28
CA VAL A 20 -14.67 1.14 -14.53
C VAL A 20 -13.91 1.84 -13.40
N LYS A 21 -14.12 1.42 -12.17
CA LYS A 21 -13.40 1.93 -10.97
C LYS A 21 -11.90 1.52 -10.94
N THR A 22 -11.31 1.30 -12.10
CA THR A 22 -9.92 0.86 -12.26
C THR A 22 -9.00 2.07 -12.32
N ARG A 23 -7.97 2.07 -11.50
CA ARG A 23 -6.90 3.07 -11.53
C ARG A 23 -5.66 2.47 -12.17
N VAL A 24 -5.07 3.18 -13.12
CA VAL A 24 -3.77 2.81 -13.70
C VAL A 24 -2.72 3.79 -13.20
N ASN A 25 -1.76 3.27 -12.45
CA ASN A 25 -0.67 4.05 -11.87
C ASN A 25 0.58 3.81 -12.72
N LEU A 26 1.16 4.88 -13.28
CA LEU A 26 2.38 4.82 -14.06
C LEU A 26 3.58 5.17 -13.17
N HIS A 27 4.62 4.33 -13.20
CA HIS A 27 5.83 4.50 -12.40
C HIS A 27 7.08 4.37 -13.27
N GLY A 28 8.10 5.20 -13.01
CA GLY A 28 9.38 5.11 -13.72
C GLY A 28 9.29 5.56 -15.17
N THR A 29 8.37 6.45 -15.52
CA THR A 29 8.22 7.00 -16.87
C THR A 29 9.46 7.75 -17.32
N GLU A 30 10.26 8.28 -16.38
CA GLU A 30 11.57 8.89 -16.60
C GLU A 30 12.63 7.94 -17.16
N ASN A 31 12.42 6.62 -17.03
CA ASN A 31 13.31 5.60 -17.58
C ASN A 31 13.08 5.36 -19.08
N ILE A 32 12.06 5.95 -19.68
CA ILE A 32 11.77 5.75 -21.11
C ILE A 32 12.72 6.63 -21.92
N PRO A 33 13.69 6.06 -22.67
CA PRO A 33 14.67 6.84 -23.40
C PRO A 33 14.05 7.47 -24.65
N GLU A 34 14.69 8.48 -25.20
CA GLU A 34 14.40 8.93 -26.55
C GLU A 34 14.90 7.90 -27.59
N GLY A 35 14.42 8.03 -28.84
CA GLY A 35 14.84 7.17 -29.94
C GLY A 35 14.13 5.83 -30.05
N PRO A 36 14.66 4.90 -30.87
CA PRO A 36 14.05 3.60 -31.17
C PRO A 36 13.97 2.71 -29.96
N LYS A 37 12.78 2.18 -29.65
CA LYS A 37 12.62 1.34 -28.46
C LYS A 37 11.62 0.20 -28.63
N ILE A 38 11.89 -0.91 -27.94
CA ILE A 38 11.00 -2.04 -27.81
C ILE A 38 10.60 -2.16 -26.33
N PHE A 39 9.31 -2.06 -26.02
CA PHE A 39 8.77 -2.35 -24.72
C PHE A 39 8.59 -3.86 -24.58
N VAL A 40 9.21 -4.47 -23.58
CA VAL A 40 9.03 -5.88 -23.24
C VAL A 40 8.21 -5.97 -21.96
N VAL A 41 7.04 -6.64 -22.05
CA VAL A 41 6.00 -6.58 -21.02
C VAL A 41 5.62 -7.99 -20.60
N ASN A 42 5.38 -8.22 -19.28
CA ASN A 42 4.80 -9.47 -18.81
C ASN A 42 3.35 -9.62 -19.31
N HIS A 43 2.95 -10.85 -19.61
CA HIS A 43 1.64 -11.14 -20.19
C HIS A 43 0.80 -12.03 -19.28
N PHE A 44 -0.18 -11.43 -18.63
CA PHE A 44 -1.09 -12.12 -17.71
C PHE A 44 -2.55 -12.12 -18.17
N THR A 45 -2.98 -11.02 -18.80
CA THR A 45 -4.34 -10.82 -19.30
C THR A 45 -4.32 -10.38 -20.77
N ARG A 46 -5.43 -10.58 -21.50
CA ARG A 46 -5.59 -10.04 -22.86
C ARG A 46 -5.81 -8.52 -22.87
N LEU A 47 -6.32 -7.98 -21.78
CA LEU A 47 -6.54 -6.53 -21.62
C LEU A 47 -5.26 -5.71 -21.85
N GLU A 48 -4.12 -6.28 -21.58
CA GLU A 48 -2.81 -5.67 -21.77
C GLU A 48 -2.56 -5.29 -23.22
N THR A 49 -3.07 -6.09 -24.17
CA THR A 49 -2.91 -5.81 -25.61
C THR A 49 -3.62 -4.56 -26.07
N PHE A 50 -4.58 -4.06 -25.31
CA PHE A 50 -5.32 -2.82 -25.58
C PHE A 50 -4.87 -1.68 -24.66
N LEU A 51 -4.70 -1.96 -23.37
CA LEU A 51 -4.38 -0.93 -22.37
C LEU A 51 -2.98 -0.34 -22.58
N ILE A 52 -1.97 -1.19 -22.83
CA ILE A 52 -0.58 -0.73 -22.93
C ILE A 52 -0.36 0.19 -24.13
N PRO A 53 -0.79 -0.15 -25.38
CA PRO A 53 -0.67 0.76 -26.50
C PRO A 53 -1.35 2.11 -26.27
N TYR A 54 -2.51 2.09 -25.58
CA TYR A 54 -3.24 3.31 -25.26
C TYR A 54 -2.43 4.23 -24.34
N TYR A 55 -1.98 3.72 -23.19
CA TYR A 55 -1.23 4.53 -22.23
C TYR A 55 0.14 4.97 -22.76
N LEU A 56 0.84 4.10 -23.50
CA LEU A 56 2.11 4.46 -24.13
C LEU A 56 1.94 5.51 -25.23
N ASN A 57 0.89 5.42 -26.03
CA ASN A 57 0.63 6.45 -27.04
C ASN A 57 0.23 7.78 -26.41
N ASP A 58 -0.57 7.76 -25.34
CA ASP A 58 -0.93 8.97 -24.61
C ASP A 58 0.30 9.63 -23.96
N LEU A 59 1.22 8.82 -23.44
CA LEU A 59 2.45 9.29 -22.81
C LEU A 59 3.47 9.82 -23.83
N LEU A 60 3.71 9.07 -24.92
CA LEU A 60 4.81 9.34 -25.86
C LEU A 60 4.40 10.13 -27.09
N LYS A 61 3.11 10.15 -27.42
CA LYS A 61 2.55 10.78 -28.64
C LYS A 61 3.16 10.27 -29.95
N VAL A 62 3.64 9.01 -29.94
CA VAL A 62 4.18 8.33 -31.13
C VAL A 62 3.38 7.05 -31.40
N PRO A 63 3.39 6.52 -32.64
CA PRO A 63 2.75 5.25 -32.95
C PRO A 63 3.31 4.10 -32.11
N ILE A 64 2.42 3.32 -31.52
CA ILE A 64 2.78 2.12 -30.77
C ILE A 64 2.25 0.90 -31.51
N TRP A 65 3.16 0.03 -31.94
CA TRP A 65 2.80 -1.19 -32.64
C TRP A 65 3.05 -2.40 -31.74
N SER A 66 2.33 -3.49 -31.96
CA SER A 66 2.43 -4.70 -31.13
C SER A 66 2.41 -5.96 -31.97
N LEU A 67 3.03 -7.03 -31.46
CA LEU A 67 2.88 -8.36 -32.05
C LEU A 67 1.70 -9.06 -31.41
N ALA A 68 0.80 -9.62 -32.24
CA ALA A 68 -0.34 -10.42 -31.78
C ALA A 68 -0.36 -11.79 -32.47
N SER A 69 -0.94 -12.80 -31.79
CA SER A 69 -1.06 -14.15 -32.36
C SER A 69 -1.85 -14.12 -33.66
N TRP A 70 -1.39 -14.85 -34.65
CA TRP A 70 -2.01 -14.95 -35.97
C TRP A 70 -3.49 -15.42 -35.89
N GLU A 71 -3.86 -16.14 -34.86
CA GLU A 71 -5.21 -16.65 -34.63
C GLU A 71 -6.27 -15.54 -34.54
N PHE A 72 -5.86 -14.30 -34.24
CA PHE A 72 -6.74 -13.15 -34.11
C PHE A 72 -6.90 -12.33 -35.39
N PHE A 73 -6.18 -12.67 -36.47
CA PHE A 73 -6.21 -11.90 -37.72
C PHE A 73 -7.26 -12.40 -38.73
N GLY A 74 -8.32 -13.06 -38.26
CA GLY A 74 -9.48 -13.43 -39.04
C GLY A 74 -10.63 -12.42 -38.92
N GLY A 75 -11.41 -12.22 -40.02
CA GLY A 75 -12.65 -11.47 -40.01
C GLY A 75 -12.55 -9.98 -39.64
N ALA A 76 -13.57 -9.46 -38.96
CA ALA A 76 -13.66 -8.06 -38.54
C ALA A 76 -12.64 -7.72 -37.44
N LEU A 77 -12.38 -8.66 -36.52
CA LEU A 77 -11.42 -8.49 -35.43
C LEU A 77 -10.00 -8.28 -35.96
N GLY A 78 -9.57 -9.06 -36.96
CA GLY A 78 -8.25 -8.92 -37.58
C GLY A 78 -8.05 -7.52 -38.15
N ARG A 79 -9.00 -7.04 -38.95
CA ARG A 79 -8.98 -5.68 -39.52
C ARG A 79 -8.94 -4.60 -38.45
N PHE A 80 -9.66 -4.80 -37.35
CA PHE A 80 -9.64 -3.88 -36.21
C PHE A 80 -8.25 -3.86 -35.53
N LEU A 81 -7.65 -5.02 -35.24
CA LEU A 81 -6.33 -5.11 -34.65
C LEU A 81 -5.25 -4.49 -35.54
N GLU A 82 -5.27 -4.74 -36.85
CA GLU A 82 -4.37 -4.11 -37.81
C GLU A 82 -4.51 -2.58 -37.80
N SER A 83 -5.74 -2.08 -37.70
CA SER A 83 -6.01 -0.63 -37.63
C SER A 83 -5.40 0.01 -36.37
N LEU A 84 -5.24 -0.75 -35.30
CA LEU A 84 -4.59 -0.34 -34.04
C LEU A 84 -3.06 -0.48 -34.06
N GLY A 85 -2.49 -1.04 -35.14
CA GLY A 85 -1.04 -1.27 -35.24
C GLY A 85 -0.59 -2.63 -34.73
N ALA A 86 -1.50 -3.60 -34.56
CA ALA A 86 -1.12 -4.97 -34.32
C ALA A 86 -0.63 -5.65 -35.61
N VAL A 87 0.45 -6.41 -35.51
CA VAL A 87 1.06 -7.15 -36.61
C VAL A 87 1.05 -8.64 -36.26
N SER A 88 0.68 -9.48 -37.21
CA SER A 88 0.60 -10.92 -37.01
C SER A 88 1.98 -11.55 -36.75
N THR A 89 2.03 -12.47 -35.80
CA THR A 89 3.25 -13.26 -35.54
C THR A 89 3.66 -14.16 -36.70
N ARG A 90 2.78 -14.41 -37.68
CA ARG A 90 3.03 -15.19 -38.91
C ARG A 90 3.22 -14.33 -40.17
N ASP A 91 3.20 -12.99 -40.05
CA ASP A 91 3.48 -12.14 -41.20
C ASP A 91 4.93 -12.37 -41.69
N PRO A 92 5.15 -12.72 -42.97
CA PRO A 92 6.48 -13.03 -43.49
C PRO A 92 7.41 -11.83 -43.45
N ASP A 93 6.89 -10.61 -43.59
CA ASP A 93 7.67 -9.35 -43.58
C ASP A 93 7.77 -8.70 -42.19
N ARG A 94 7.19 -9.34 -41.19
CA ARG A 94 7.14 -8.85 -39.82
C ARG A 94 8.48 -8.33 -39.30
N ASP A 95 9.54 -9.13 -39.36
CA ASP A 95 10.85 -8.78 -38.83
C ASP A 95 11.47 -7.59 -39.57
N ARG A 96 11.27 -7.55 -40.90
CA ARG A 96 11.72 -6.42 -41.73
C ARG A 96 10.98 -5.14 -41.38
N LEU A 97 9.66 -5.21 -41.19
CA LEU A 97 8.83 -4.10 -40.79
C LEU A 97 9.26 -3.55 -39.42
N ILE A 98 9.52 -4.42 -38.43
CA ILE A 98 9.97 -4.03 -37.10
C ILE A 98 11.32 -3.31 -37.20
N VAL A 99 12.29 -3.91 -37.85
CA VAL A 99 13.63 -3.34 -38.00
C VAL A 99 13.59 -2.00 -38.74
N ARG A 100 12.82 -1.91 -39.82
CA ARG A 100 12.62 -0.66 -40.59
C ARG A 100 12.08 0.47 -39.72
N SER A 101 10.92 0.22 -39.07
CA SER A 101 10.22 1.24 -38.27
C SER A 101 11.05 1.70 -37.06
N LEU A 102 11.87 0.82 -36.49
CA LEU A 102 12.81 1.18 -35.42
C LEU A 102 14.02 1.98 -35.95
N ILE A 103 14.63 1.58 -37.07
CA ILE A 103 15.76 2.32 -37.67
C ILE A 103 15.33 3.77 -37.99
N THR A 104 14.13 3.97 -38.47
CA THR A 104 13.57 5.31 -38.79
C THR A 104 12.94 6.02 -37.60
N ASN A 105 12.83 5.34 -36.45
CA ASN A 105 12.11 5.82 -35.28
C ASN A 105 10.64 6.21 -35.58
N GLU A 106 10.02 5.49 -36.54
CA GLU A 106 8.63 5.71 -36.98
C GLU A 106 7.63 5.24 -35.93
N ALA A 107 7.94 4.14 -35.21
CA ALA A 107 7.07 3.55 -34.19
C ALA A 107 7.88 2.89 -33.09
N CYS A 108 7.28 2.81 -31.89
CA CYS A 108 7.75 1.93 -30.82
C CYS A 108 7.02 0.59 -30.88
N TRP A 109 7.64 -0.46 -30.35
CA TRP A 109 7.07 -1.80 -30.40
C TRP A 109 6.82 -2.37 -29.00
N ILE A 110 5.73 -3.11 -28.86
CA ILE A 110 5.43 -3.92 -27.67
C ILE A 110 5.61 -5.39 -28.03
N ILE A 111 6.38 -6.09 -27.22
CA ILE A 111 6.62 -7.54 -27.37
C ILE A 111 6.44 -8.21 -26.00
N PHE A 112 5.66 -9.29 -25.98
CA PHE A 112 5.49 -10.14 -24.80
C PHE A 112 6.49 -11.31 -24.86
N PRO A 113 7.55 -11.29 -24.06
CA PRO A 113 8.66 -12.26 -24.18
C PRO A 113 8.25 -13.68 -23.78
N GLU A 114 7.18 -13.84 -22.99
CA GLU A 114 6.62 -15.14 -22.67
C GLU A 114 5.98 -15.82 -23.92
N GLY A 115 5.59 -15.04 -24.93
CA GLY A 115 4.92 -15.52 -26.13
C GLY A 115 3.50 -16.05 -25.92
N ARG A 116 3.07 -16.16 -24.67
CA ARG A 116 1.73 -16.60 -24.23
C ARG A 116 1.39 -15.99 -22.87
N MET A 117 0.12 -15.91 -22.54
CA MET A 117 -0.33 -15.48 -21.21
C MET A 117 0.15 -16.46 -20.14
N VAL A 118 0.79 -15.94 -19.08
CA VAL A 118 1.26 -16.73 -17.93
C VAL A 118 0.18 -16.73 -16.85
N LYS A 119 -0.90 -17.49 -17.10
CA LYS A 119 -2.10 -17.52 -16.22
C LYS A 119 -1.81 -17.92 -14.77
N ASN A 120 -0.79 -18.75 -14.53
CA ASN A 120 -0.39 -19.20 -13.19
C ASN A 120 0.70 -18.31 -12.54
N LYS A 121 1.18 -17.28 -13.24
CA LYS A 121 2.28 -16.38 -12.84
C LYS A 121 3.56 -17.09 -12.36
N LYS A 122 3.72 -18.37 -12.63
CA LYS A 122 4.91 -19.14 -12.27
C LYS A 122 5.91 -19.13 -13.42
N ILE A 123 6.98 -18.36 -13.27
CA ILE A 123 7.98 -18.11 -14.30
C ILE A 123 9.40 -18.59 -13.92
N ILE A 124 9.62 -18.99 -12.67
CA ILE A 124 10.90 -19.56 -12.23
C ILE A 124 10.70 -21.02 -11.84
N GLU A 125 11.51 -21.89 -12.48
CA GLU A 125 11.61 -23.30 -12.11
C GLU A 125 13.08 -23.70 -12.06
N LYS A 126 13.50 -24.28 -10.94
CA LYS A 126 14.92 -24.69 -10.70
C LYS A 126 15.95 -23.57 -11.01
N GLY A 127 15.58 -22.31 -10.77
CA GLY A 127 16.45 -21.16 -10.99
C GLY A 127 16.49 -20.60 -12.42
N HIS A 128 15.74 -21.17 -13.34
CA HIS A 128 15.62 -20.73 -14.72
C HIS A 128 14.24 -20.12 -14.99
N TYR A 129 14.18 -19.15 -15.93
CA TYR A 129 12.91 -18.63 -16.43
C TYR A 129 12.24 -19.68 -17.33
N ILE A 130 11.03 -20.09 -16.98
CA ILE A 130 10.23 -21.10 -17.70
C ILE A 130 8.79 -20.62 -17.75
N VAL A 131 8.24 -20.57 -18.96
CA VAL A 131 6.83 -20.31 -19.23
C VAL A 131 6.10 -21.63 -19.30
N SER A 132 5.08 -21.80 -18.45
CA SER A 132 4.21 -22.97 -18.46
C SER A 132 2.91 -22.66 -19.19
N TYR A 133 2.39 -23.58 -20.00
CA TYR A 133 1.11 -23.46 -20.72
C TYR A 133 0.44 -24.83 -20.82
N ALA A 134 -0.80 -24.90 -21.33
CA ALA A 134 -1.58 -26.13 -21.40
C ALA A 134 -0.90 -27.30 -22.14
N GLY A 135 -0.04 -26.99 -23.13
CA GLY A 135 0.68 -27.99 -23.93
C GLY A 135 2.12 -28.30 -23.47
N GLY A 136 2.61 -27.70 -22.36
CA GLY A 136 3.99 -27.94 -21.90
C GLY A 136 4.69 -26.76 -21.26
N LYS A 137 6.01 -26.71 -21.44
CA LYS A 137 6.87 -25.67 -20.89
C LYS A 137 7.93 -25.25 -21.91
N HIS A 138 8.27 -23.98 -21.95
CA HIS A 138 9.37 -23.47 -22.77
C HIS A 138 10.11 -22.33 -22.06
N ALA A 139 11.32 -22.03 -22.49
CA ALA A 139 12.02 -20.82 -22.06
C ALA A 139 11.37 -19.57 -22.70
N PRO A 140 11.47 -18.39 -22.07
CA PRO A 140 11.05 -17.14 -22.70
C PRO A 140 11.72 -16.94 -24.05
N HIS A 141 11.01 -16.30 -24.99
CA HIS A 141 11.51 -16.08 -26.33
C HIS A 141 12.60 -14.99 -26.38
N THR A 142 13.63 -15.21 -27.17
CA THR A 142 14.67 -14.19 -27.43
C THR A 142 14.30 -13.23 -28.56
N GLY A 143 13.06 -13.28 -29.06
CA GLY A 143 12.62 -12.51 -30.23
C GLY A 143 12.86 -11.01 -30.10
N ALA A 144 12.46 -10.41 -28.98
CA ALA A 144 12.67 -8.98 -28.72
C ALA A 144 14.18 -8.60 -28.73
N ALA A 145 15.02 -9.42 -28.09
CA ALA A 145 16.47 -9.21 -28.07
C ALA A 145 17.09 -9.35 -29.48
N ASN A 146 16.65 -10.35 -30.25
CA ASN A 146 17.12 -10.54 -31.62
C ASN A 146 16.72 -9.36 -32.53
N LEU A 147 15.48 -8.90 -32.43
CA LEU A 147 14.99 -7.78 -33.23
C LEU A 147 15.73 -6.47 -32.87
N ALA A 148 15.93 -6.21 -31.58
CA ALA A 148 16.69 -5.04 -31.14
C ALA A 148 18.17 -5.10 -31.61
N LEU A 149 18.82 -6.27 -31.51
CA LEU A 149 20.19 -6.47 -32.02
C LEU A 149 20.26 -6.28 -33.53
N ARG A 150 19.31 -6.84 -34.31
CA ARG A 150 19.23 -6.65 -35.76
C ARG A 150 19.02 -5.20 -36.12
N THR A 151 18.10 -4.52 -35.41
CA THR A 151 17.85 -3.09 -35.61
C THR A 151 19.13 -2.28 -35.44
N GLU A 152 19.81 -2.46 -34.31
CA GLU A 152 21.04 -1.71 -34.01
C GLU A 152 22.18 -2.05 -34.95
N PHE A 153 22.30 -3.34 -35.36
CA PHE A 153 23.27 -3.77 -36.35
C PHE A 153 23.04 -3.05 -37.69
N TYR A 154 21.83 -3.06 -38.23
CA TYR A 154 21.52 -2.40 -39.49
C TYR A 154 21.58 -0.87 -39.38
N ARG A 155 21.20 -0.29 -38.25
CA ARG A 155 21.34 1.14 -37.98
C ARG A 155 22.81 1.58 -38.05
N GLN A 156 23.69 0.91 -37.30
CA GLN A 156 25.11 1.22 -37.29
C GLN A 156 25.77 0.97 -38.66
N ARG A 157 25.40 -0.11 -39.33
CA ARG A 157 25.86 -0.41 -40.68
C ARG A 157 25.44 0.69 -41.67
N PHE A 158 24.22 1.12 -41.57
CA PHE A 158 23.68 2.19 -42.42
C PHE A 158 24.46 3.49 -42.23
N LEU A 159 24.64 3.92 -40.99
CA LEU A 159 25.38 5.14 -40.64
C LEU A 159 26.85 5.03 -41.09
N TRP A 160 27.46 3.87 -40.98
CA TRP A 160 28.85 3.65 -41.44
C TRP A 160 28.95 3.73 -42.96
N LEU A 161 28.10 3.01 -43.72
CA LEU A 161 28.10 3.02 -45.16
C LEU A 161 27.83 4.42 -45.76
N THR A 162 26.91 5.17 -45.14
CA THR A 162 26.62 6.57 -45.54
C THR A 162 27.84 7.47 -45.32
N ARG A 163 28.52 7.36 -44.19
CA ARG A 163 29.79 8.10 -43.94
C ARG A 163 30.91 7.77 -44.92
N GLN A 164 30.91 6.55 -45.44
CA GLN A 164 31.88 6.11 -46.46
C GLN A 164 31.42 6.42 -47.89
N ALA A 165 30.32 7.10 -48.09
CA ALA A 165 29.67 7.34 -49.39
C ALA A 165 29.54 6.04 -50.24
N SER A 166 29.35 4.89 -49.59
CA SER A 166 29.27 3.59 -50.25
C SER A 166 27.96 3.41 -51.02
N PRO A 167 27.99 2.87 -52.26
CA PRO A 167 26.78 2.57 -53.03
C PRO A 167 25.90 1.51 -52.33
N GLN A 168 26.42 0.79 -51.35
CA GLN A 168 25.68 -0.16 -50.55
C GLN A 168 24.68 0.53 -49.62
N ALA A 169 24.82 1.80 -49.29
CA ALA A 169 23.84 2.58 -48.53
C ALA A 169 22.49 2.64 -49.25
N GLU A 170 22.53 2.88 -50.60
CA GLU A 170 21.29 2.91 -51.42
C GLU A 170 20.67 1.51 -51.55
N ARG A 171 21.45 0.46 -51.64
CA ARG A 171 20.95 -0.93 -51.63
C ARG A 171 20.23 -1.23 -50.32
N LEU A 172 20.78 -0.78 -49.18
CA LEU A 172 20.10 -0.91 -47.85
C LEU A 172 18.80 -0.09 -47.83
N ARG A 173 18.76 1.09 -48.38
CA ARG A 173 17.50 1.87 -48.52
C ARG A 173 16.43 1.09 -49.28
N THR A 174 16.79 0.53 -50.42
CA THR A 174 15.89 -0.29 -51.24
C THR A 174 15.43 -1.53 -50.46
N GLN A 175 16.34 -2.21 -49.77
CA GLN A 175 16.05 -3.42 -48.96
C GLN A 175 15.00 -3.17 -47.86
N PHE A 176 15.04 -1.99 -47.26
CA PHE A 176 14.08 -1.59 -46.22
C PHE A 176 12.93 -0.72 -46.75
N ASN A 177 12.78 -0.56 -48.07
CA ASN A 177 11.79 0.31 -48.70
C ASN A 177 11.79 1.75 -48.10
N LEU A 178 12.99 2.33 -47.95
CA LEU A 178 13.16 3.68 -47.40
C LEU A 178 13.29 4.70 -48.53
N ASP A 179 12.52 5.77 -48.43
CA ASP A 179 12.60 6.90 -49.34
C ASP A 179 13.92 7.68 -49.16
N ALA A 180 14.36 8.40 -50.17
CA ALA A 180 15.58 9.22 -50.09
C ALA A 180 15.56 10.23 -48.92
N GLN A 181 14.38 10.66 -48.49
CA GLN A 181 14.17 11.60 -47.38
C GLN A 181 14.04 10.94 -46.02
N SER A 182 13.92 9.59 -45.94
CA SER A 182 13.79 8.88 -44.67
C SER A 182 15.07 9.02 -43.84
N ALA A 183 14.98 9.71 -42.70
CA ALA A 183 16.10 9.87 -41.78
C ALA A 183 16.33 8.61 -40.97
N ILE A 184 17.61 8.22 -40.81
CA ILE A 184 18.01 7.15 -39.93
C ILE A 184 18.25 7.72 -38.53
N SER A 185 17.68 7.11 -37.52
CA SER A 185 17.85 7.55 -36.13
C SER A 185 19.32 7.68 -35.75
N SER A 186 19.70 8.83 -35.21
CA SER A 186 21.02 9.05 -34.62
C SER A 186 21.15 8.36 -33.26
N LEU A 187 20.01 8.12 -32.58
CA LEU A 187 19.97 7.48 -31.28
C LEU A 187 19.98 5.96 -31.39
N GLY A 188 20.61 5.30 -30.43
CA GLY A 188 20.70 3.85 -30.33
C GLY A 188 19.36 3.19 -29.97
N THR A 189 19.24 1.90 -30.31
CA THR A 189 18.06 1.11 -29.96
C THR A 189 18.12 0.66 -28.51
N ALA A 190 17.00 0.75 -27.80
CA ALA A 190 16.85 0.30 -26.42
C ALA A 190 15.68 -0.69 -26.24
N ILE A 191 15.80 -1.56 -25.24
CA ILE A 191 14.68 -2.36 -24.74
C ILE A 191 14.27 -1.81 -23.39
N VAL A 192 12.99 -1.48 -23.24
CA VAL A 192 12.40 -0.99 -21.97
C VAL A 192 11.59 -2.12 -21.33
N PRO A 193 12.05 -2.68 -20.20
CA PRO A 193 11.27 -3.65 -19.45
C PRO A 193 10.06 -2.98 -18.78
N VAL A 194 8.90 -3.61 -18.86
CA VAL A 194 7.65 -3.11 -18.26
C VAL A 194 7.01 -4.22 -17.44
N ASN A 195 6.65 -3.92 -16.21
CA ASN A 195 5.87 -4.82 -15.35
C ASN A 195 4.47 -4.29 -15.14
N LEU A 196 3.48 -5.19 -15.23
CA LEU A 196 2.09 -4.96 -14.87
C LEU A 196 1.73 -5.81 -13.68
N THR A 197 1.25 -5.16 -12.62
CA THR A 197 0.74 -5.82 -11.43
C THR A 197 -0.70 -5.38 -11.18
N TYR A 198 -1.58 -6.34 -10.87
CA TYR A 198 -3.01 -6.15 -10.62
C TYR A 198 -3.32 -6.34 -9.14
N TYR A 199 -4.10 -5.43 -8.54
CA TYR A 199 -4.51 -5.55 -7.14
C TYR A 199 -5.89 -4.91 -6.87
N PRO A 200 -6.80 -5.60 -6.15
CA PRO A 200 -6.76 -7.01 -5.76
C PRO A 200 -7.02 -7.96 -6.95
N LEU A 201 -6.35 -9.11 -6.96
CA LEU A 201 -6.57 -10.13 -7.98
C LEU A 201 -7.78 -10.99 -7.60
N ARG A 202 -9.00 -10.55 -7.97
CA ARG A 202 -10.26 -11.21 -7.61
C ARG A 202 -11.14 -11.39 -8.84
N ALA A 203 -11.17 -12.60 -9.38
CA ALA A 203 -12.14 -12.97 -10.42
C ALA A 203 -13.47 -13.37 -9.77
N ARG A 204 -14.50 -12.54 -9.89
CA ARG A 204 -15.89 -12.92 -9.57
C ARG A 204 -16.71 -13.02 -10.84
N MET A 205 -17.37 -14.14 -11.06
CA MET A 205 -18.00 -14.54 -12.32
C MET A 205 -19.30 -13.77 -12.73
N ASN A 206 -19.80 -12.77 -12.01
CA ASN A 206 -21.23 -12.44 -12.10
C ASN A 206 -21.66 -11.10 -12.71
N VAL A 207 -20.83 -10.27 -13.40
CA VAL A 207 -21.28 -8.89 -13.74
C VAL A 207 -21.22 -8.48 -15.21
N LEU A 208 -20.66 -9.27 -16.14
CA LEU A 208 -20.35 -8.79 -17.48
C LEU A 208 -21.11 -9.41 -18.67
N ASN A 209 -22.19 -10.12 -18.45
CA ASN A 209 -23.00 -10.64 -19.58
C ASN A 209 -23.48 -9.54 -20.55
N LYS A 210 -23.69 -8.30 -20.07
CA LYS A 210 -24.20 -7.21 -20.90
C LYS A 210 -23.14 -6.51 -21.79
N LEU A 211 -21.85 -6.55 -21.41
CA LEU A 211 -20.79 -5.93 -22.22
C LEU A 211 -20.29 -6.88 -23.32
N ALA A 212 -20.31 -8.18 -23.04
CA ALA A 212 -19.96 -9.20 -24.01
C ALA A 212 -20.97 -9.26 -25.17
N GLU A 213 -22.27 -9.13 -24.89
CA GLU A 213 -23.33 -9.11 -25.92
C GLU A 213 -23.19 -7.94 -26.90
N TRP A 214 -22.57 -6.84 -26.49
CA TRP A 214 -22.42 -5.65 -27.36
C TRP A 214 -21.16 -5.68 -28.25
N LEU A 215 -20.17 -6.52 -27.92
CA LEU A 215 -18.88 -6.61 -28.64
C LEU A 215 -18.74 -7.83 -29.56
N VAL A 216 -19.77 -8.71 -29.69
CA VAL A 216 -19.50 -10.11 -29.98
C VAL A 216 -20.40 -10.73 -31.04
N GLU A 217 -20.47 -10.18 -32.23
CA GLU A 217 -21.05 -10.99 -33.35
C GLU A 217 -20.05 -11.97 -34.01
N ASP A 218 -18.70 -11.81 -33.81
CA ASP A 218 -17.68 -12.60 -34.53
C ASP A 218 -16.46 -13.08 -33.69
N LEU A 219 -16.54 -13.14 -32.34
CA LEU A 219 -15.40 -13.58 -31.53
C LEU A 219 -15.46 -15.08 -31.17
N PRO A 220 -14.32 -15.84 -31.18
CA PRO A 220 -14.27 -17.20 -30.70
C PRO A 220 -14.74 -17.32 -29.25
N GLU A 221 -15.51 -18.37 -28.89
CA GLU A 221 -16.05 -18.58 -27.54
C GLU A 221 -14.98 -18.49 -26.41
N GLN A 222 -13.79 -19.02 -26.65
CA GLN A 222 -12.67 -18.93 -25.70
C GLN A 222 -12.21 -17.51 -25.43
N PHE A 223 -12.31 -16.61 -26.42
CA PHE A 223 -11.95 -15.21 -26.27
C PHE A 223 -13.00 -14.47 -25.45
N ILE A 224 -14.26 -14.80 -25.66
CA ILE A 224 -15.40 -14.25 -24.91
C ILE A 224 -15.29 -14.62 -23.44
N GLU A 225 -15.03 -15.90 -23.13
CA GLU A 225 -14.90 -16.40 -21.76
C GLU A 225 -13.72 -15.75 -21.01
N GLU A 226 -12.58 -15.57 -21.68
CA GLU A 226 -11.42 -14.88 -21.13
C GLU A 226 -11.68 -13.39 -20.93
N LEU A 227 -12.30 -12.72 -21.89
CA LEU A 227 -12.64 -11.29 -21.79
C LEU A 227 -13.69 -11.05 -20.69
N MET A 228 -14.65 -11.97 -20.53
CA MET A 228 -15.64 -11.92 -19.45
C MET A 228 -14.99 -12.09 -18.07
N THR A 229 -14.04 -13.00 -17.93
CA THR A 229 -13.30 -13.22 -16.69
C THR A 229 -12.45 -12.00 -16.34
N GLU A 230 -11.77 -11.44 -17.32
CA GLU A 230 -10.87 -10.30 -17.16
C GLU A 230 -11.63 -8.97 -17.00
N GLY A 231 -12.74 -8.81 -17.71
CA GLY A 231 -13.63 -7.66 -17.56
C GLY A 231 -14.28 -7.59 -16.17
N SER A 232 -14.56 -8.74 -15.53
CA SER A 232 -15.03 -8.78 -14.15
C SER A 232 -13.98 -8.23 -13.16
N MET A 233 -12.70 -8.43 -13.44
CA MET A 233 -11.61 -7.83 -12.66
C MET A 233 -11.64 -6.30 -12.75
N LEU A 234 -11.85 -5.74 -13.94
CA LEU A 234 -11.88 -4.29 -14.16
C LEU A 234 -13.08 -3.63 -13.47
N THR A 235 -14.26 -4.25 -13.53
CA THR A 235 -15.48 -3.72 -12.90
C THR A 235 -15.46 -3.83 -11.38
N ALA A 236 -14.67 -4.76 -10.83
CA ALA A 236 -14.49 -4.91 -9.38
C ALA A 236 -13.61 -3.82 -8.75
N GLY A 237 -13.04 -2.91 -9.53
CA GLY A 237 -12.19 -1.83 -9.01
C GLY A 237 -10.75 -2.29 -8.76
N VAL A 238 -10.11 -2.87 -9.76
CA VAL A 238 -8.70 -3.30 -9.70
C VAL A 238 -7.78 -2.13 -9.98
N ASP A 239 -6.78 -1.91 -9.12
CA ASP A 239 -5.66 -1.03 -9.41
C ASP A 239 -4.63 -1.77 -10.28
N ILE A 240 -4.11 -1.09 -11.29
CA ILE A 240 -3.07 -1.60 -12.19
C ILE A 240 -1.83 -0.73 -12.00
N ASP A 241 -0.76 -1.31 -11.49
CA ASP A 241 0.54 -0.66 -11.47
C ASP A 241 1.34 -1.04 -12.71
N MET A 242 1.63 -0.05 -13.56
CA MET A 242 2.48 -0.18 -14.74
C MET A 242 3.83 0.48 -14.45
N ARG A 243 4.89 -0.32 -14.40
CA ARG A 243 6.21 0.15 -14.01
C ARG A 243 7.22 -0.04 -15.13
N PHE A 244 7.92 1.05 -15.48
CA PHE A 244 8.96 1.09 -16.49
C PHE A 244 10.33 0.98 -15.82
N GLY A 245 11.12 -0.04 -16.21
CA GLY A 245 12.45 -0.26 -15.69
C GLY A 245 13.53 0.50 -16.47
N ALA A 246 14.74 0.48 -15.94
CA ALA A 246 15.89 1.04 -16.62
C ALA A 246 16.05 0.39 -18.01
N PRO A 247 16.28 1.19 -19.06
CA PRO A 247 16.41 0.69 -20.42
C PRO A 247 17.67 -0.17 -20.57
N VAL A 248 17.55 -1.21 -21.38
CA VAL A 248 18.69 -2.03 -21.80
C VAL A 248 19.17 -1.47 -23.13
N GLU A 249 20.24 -0.69 -23.10
CA GLU A 249 20.89 -0.15 -24.30
C GLU A 249 21.52 -1.29 -25.11
N ILE A 250 21.26 -1.33 -26.42
CA ILE A 250 21.68 -2.44 -27.28
C ILE A 250 23.07 -2.24 -27.88
N GLU A 251 23.47 -0.99 -28.12
CA GLU A 251 24.76 -0.67 -28.73
C GLU A 251 25.97 -1.33 -28.04
N PRO A 252 26.10 -1.35 -26.70
CA PRO A 252 27.23 -1.99 -26.03
C PRO A 252 27.38 -3.50 -26.33
N TYR A 253 26.26 -4.16 -26.63
CA TYR A 253 26.25 -5.58 -26.93
C TYR A 253 26.77 -5.94 -28.33
N LEU A 254 26.91 -4.95 -29.23
CA LEU A 254 27.47 -5.12 -30.56
C LEU A 254 28.98 -4.89 -30.61
N SER A 255 29.63 -4.56 -29.51
CA SER A 255 31.06 -4.20 -29.43
C SER A 255 32.06 -5.36 -29.70
N THR A 256 31.58 -6.59 -29.90
CA THR A 256 32.47 -7.72 -30.20
C THR A 256 33.14 -7.57 -31.56
N ARG A 257 34.43 -7.93 -31.66
CA ARG A 257 35.22 -7.81 -32.89
C ARG A 257 34.54 -8.41 -34.12
N THR A 258 33.87 -9.56 -33.97
CA THR A 258 33.18 -10.25 -35.07
C THR A 258 31.99 -9.42 -35.56
N ILE A 259 31.17 -8.90 -34.65
CA ILE A 259 30.00 -8.09 -35.02
C ILE A 259 30.44 -6.76 -35.61
N CYS A 260 31.40 -6.05 -35.01
CA CYS A 260 31.95 -4.81 -35.54
C CYS A 260 32.54 -4.97 -36.95
N ARG A 261 33.22 -6.10 -37.22
CA ARG A 261 33.75 -6.42 -38.54
C ARG A 261 32.61 -6.56 -39.56
N ASP A 262 31.54 -7.28 -39.21
CA ASP A 262 30.43 -7.50 -40.12
C ASP A 262 29.61 -6.22 -40.36
N ILE A 263 29.50 -5.33 -39.38
CA ILE A 263 28.91 -3.99 -39.54
C ILE A 263 29.69 -3.18 -40.60
N ARG A 264 31.03 -3.27 -40.60
CA ARG A 264 31.94 -2.48 -41.45
C ARG A 264 32.29 -3.15 -42.78
N LYS A 265 31.76 -4.34 -43.07
CA LYS A 265 32.00 -5.01 -44.34
C LYS A 265 31.29 -4.25 -45.48
N PRO A 266 32.00 -4.01 -46.60
CA PRO A 266 31.42 -3.37 -47.78
C PRO A 266 30.50 -4.28 -48.60
N GLU A 267 30.55 -5.60 -48.37
CA GLU A 267 29.74 -6.60 -49.10
C GLU A 267 28.23 -6.47 -48.80
N PRO A 268 27.35 -6.67 -49.79
CA PRO A 268 25.91 -6.64 -49.56
C PRO A 268 25.48 -7.89 -48.77
N PHE A 269 24.54 -7.71 -47.85
CA PHE A 269 23.80 -8.79 -47.18
C PHE A 269 22.32 -8.59 -47.44
N GLY A 270 21.61 -9.62 -47.84
CA GLY A 270 20.15 -9.66 -47.81
C GLY A 270 19.64 -9.64 -46.37
N PHE A 271 18.43 -9.17 -46.18
CA PHE A 271 17.83 -9.16 -44.81
C PHE A 271 17.73 -10.57 -44.23
N ASP A 272 17.43 -11.56 -45.07
CA ASP A 272 17.23 -12.96 -44.67
C ASP A 272 18.50 -13.80 -44.76
N ASP A 273 19.63 -13.20 -45.26
CA ASP A 273 20.88 -13.90 -45.33
C ASP A 273 21.48 -14.20 -43.94
N PRO A 274 22.06 -15.36 -43.74
CA PRO A 274 22.73 -15.67 -42.47
C PRO A 274 23.97 -14.77 -42.27
N LEU A 275 23.90 -13.91 -41.26
CA LEU A 275 25.02 -13.06 -40.90
C LEU A 275 26.17 -13.92 -40.32
N PRO A 276 27.44 -13.68 -40.70
CA PRO A 276 28.57 -14.39 -40.13
C PRO A 276 28.65 -14.30 -38.60
N CYS A 277 28.20 -13.19 -38.02
CA CYS A 277 28.14 -12.96 -36.58
C CYS A 277 26.90 -13.58 -35.90
N LEU A 278 26.05 -14.33 -36.63
CA LEU A 278 24.77 -14.86 -36.10
C LEU A 278 24.93 -15.67 -34.80
N HIS A 279 25.98 -16.50 -34.73
CA HIS A 279 26.26 -17.29 -33.52
C HIS A 279 26.57 -16.40 -32.29
N CYS A 280 27.34 -15.32 -32.48
CA CYS A 280 27.63 -14.34 -31.44
C CYS A 280 26.34 -13.60 -31.04
N MET A 281 25.53 -13.17 -32.00
CA MET A 281 24.25 -12.50 -31.76
C MET A 281 23.27 -13.37 -30.96
N ARG A 282 23.19 -14.69 -31.26
CA ARG A 282 22.36 -15.63 -30.48
C ARG A 282 22.78 -15.75 -29.00
N LYS A 283 24.11 -15.78 -28.72
CA LYS A 283 24.61 -15.78 -27.33
C LYS A 283 24.29 -14.49 -26.62
N VAL A 284 24.41 -13.37 -27.31
CA VAL A 284 24.13 -12.03 -26.77
C VAL A 284 22.62 -11.84 -26.52
N SER A 285 21.78 -12.29 -27.46
CA SER A 285 20.33 -12.20 -27.31
C SER A 285 19.82 -12.95 -26.08
N LEU A 286 20.43 -14.09 -25.75
CA LEU A 286 20.08 -14.82 -24.53
C LEU A 286 20.43 -14.02 -23.26
N LYS A 287 21.59 -13.33 -23.25
CA LYS A 287 21.98 -12.46 -22.12
C LYS A 287 21.02 -11.27 -21.96
N ILE A 288 20.66 -10.63 -23.07
CA ILE A 288 19.72 -9.51 -23.09
C ILE A 288 18.35 -10.00 -22.59
N MET A 289 17.89 -11.16 -23.08
CA MET A 289 16.63 -11.77 -22.63
C MET A 289 16.62 -12.02 -21.11
N GLN A 290 17.69 -12.59 -20.56
CA GLN A 290 17.81 -12.79 -19.12
C GLN A 290 17.83 -11.48 -18.35
N CYS A 291 18.42 -10.41 -18.91
CA CYS A 291 18.46 -9.07 -18.31
C CYS A 291 17.06 -8.49 -18.22
N TYR A 292 16.33 -8.40 -19.34
CA TYR A 292 14.98 -7.80 -19.30
C TYR A 292 13.98 -8.68 -18.56
N MET A 293 14.06 -10.02 -18.60
CA MET A 293 13.18 -10.88 -17.81
C MET A 293 13.38 -10.64 -16.31
N ARG A 294 14.64 -10.51 -15.87
CA ARG A 294 14.92 -10.15 -14.48
C ARG A 294 14.32 -8.80 -14.14
N ALA A 295 14.59 -7.79 -14.96
CA ALA A 295 14.09 -6.43 -14.73
C ALA A 295 12.54 -6.40 -14.63
N ILE A 296 11.83 -7.08 -15.54
CA ILE A 296 10.37 -7.16 -15.53
C ILE A 296 9.88 -7.67 -14.18
N TYR A 297 10.41 -8.80 -13.70
CA TYR A 297 9.85 -9.48 -12.53
C TYR A 297 10.40 -8.97 -11.19
N ASP A 298 11.58 -8.34 -11.19
CA ASP A 298 12.08 -7.63 -9.99
C ASP A 298 11.27 -6.36 -9.70
N MET A 299 10.54 -5.82 -10.69
CA MET A 299 9.68 -4.64 -10.57
C MET A 299 8.24 -4.94 -10.11
N THR A 300 7.88 -6.19 -9.81
CA THR A 300 6.54 -6.53 -9.34
C THR A 300 6.16 -5.68 -8.12
N THR A 301 5.01 -4.99 -8.20
CA THR A 301 4.49 -4.16 -7.12
C THR A 301 3.87 -5.04 -6.04
N VAL A 302 4.51 -5.09 -4.87
CA VAL A 302 4.07 -5.92 -3.74
C VAL A 302 2.85 -5.30 -3.08
N ASN A 303 1.81 -6.09 -2.81
CA ASN A 303 0.58 -5.70 -2.14
C ASN A 303 0.26 -6.62 -0.95
N HIS A 304 -0.87 -6.38 -0.25
CA HIS A 304 -1.29 -7.18 0.90
C HIS A 304 -1.45 -8.66 0.56
N ASP A 305 -2.10 -8.99 -0.56
CA ASP A 305 -2.37 -10.36 -0.96
C ASP A 305 -1.06 -11.13 -1.21
N HIS A 306 -0.07 -10.49 -1.81
CA HIS A 306 1.28 -11.04 -1.98
C HIS A 306 1.94 -11.41 -0.64
N ILE A 307 1.82 -10.51 0.35
CA ILE A 307 2.36 -10.74 1.70
C ILE A 307 1.63 -11.93 2.36
N PHE A 308 0.29 -11.94 2.33
CA PHE A 308 -0.50 -13.01 2.95
C PHE A 308 -0.25 -14.37 2.29
N ALA A 309 -0.29 -14.45 0.96
CA ALA A 309 -0.02 -15.67 0.22
C ALA A 309 1.39 -16.21 0.50
N SER A 310 2.39 -15.33 0.53
CA SER A 310 3.77 -15.71 0.84
C SER A 310 3.93 -16.20 2.28
N LEU A 311 3.25 -15.57 3.25
CA LEU A 311 3.26 -16.02 4.65
C LEU A 311 2.64 -17.41 4.80
N ILE A 312 1.54 -17.71 4.10
CA ILE A 312 0.93 -19.05 4.10
C ILE A 312 1.88 -20.07 3.45
N LYS A 313 2.47 -19.73 2.30
CA LYS A 313 3.40 -20.60 1.55
C LYS A 313 4.62 -21.00 2.36
N HIS A 314 5.17 -20.07 3.16
CA HIS A 314 6.40 -20.25 3.94
C HIS A 314 6.16 -20.61 5.40
N ASN A 315 4.90 -20.75 5.84
CA ASN A 315 4.63 -21.14 7.23
C ASN A 315 5.14 -22.56 7.50
N LEU A 316 5.80 -22.74 8.66
CA LEU A 316 6.43 -24.03 9.02
C LEU A 316 5.44 -25.06 9.55
N THR A 317 4.34 -24.59 10.13
CA THR A 317 3.31 -25.41 10.76
C THR A 317 2.02 -25.37 9.93
N ARG A 318 1.23 -26.44 10.03
CA ARG A 318 -0.11 -26.47 9.41
C ARG A 318 -1.16 -25.69 10.20
N ARG A 319 -0.78 -25.13 11.35
CA ARG A 319 -1.68 -24.36 12.21
C ARG A 319 -1.03 -23.04 12.57
N VAL A 320 -1.77 -21.97 12.46
CA VAL A 320 -1.32 -20.62 12.84
C VAL A 320 -2.50 -19.81 13.36
N HIS A 321 -2.30 -19.05 14.43
CA HIS A 321 -3.30 -18.10 14.90
C HIS A 321 -3.34 -16.87 13.96
N THR A 322 -4.54 -16.35 13.70
CA THR A 322 -4.74 -15.14 12.87
C THR A 322 -3.93 -13.96 13.37
N ASP A 323 -3.80 -13.79 14.68
CA ASP A 323 -2.99 -12.73 15.30
C ASP A 323 -1.50 -12.85 14.98
N VAL A 324 -0.97 -14.07 14.95
CA VAL A 324 0.43 -14.31 14.57
C VAL A 324 0.63 -13.96 13.10
N LEU A 325 -0.33 -14.32 12.26
CA LEU A 325 -0.30 -14.00 10.84
C LEU A 325 -0.35 -12.48 10.62
N ARG A 326 -1.24 -11.77 11.34
CA ARG A 326 -1.34 -10.29 11.30
C ARG A 326 -0.03 -9.63 11.74
N ARG A 327 0.59 -10.07 12.84
CA ARG A 327 1.88 -9.56 13.30
C ARG A 327 3.00 -9.78 12.29
N ARG A 328 3.04 -10.96 11.67
CA ARG A 328 4.02 -11.25 10.59
C ARG A 328 3.79 -10.36 9.38
N ALA A 329 2.53 -10.17 8.96
CA ALA A 329 2.17 -9.30 7.84
C ALA A 329 2.57 -7.85 8.12
N PHE A 330 2.20 -7.32 9.29
CA PHE A 330 2.59 -5.99 9.72
C PHE A 330 4.11 -5.78 9.63
N LEU A 331 4.89 -6.69 10.24
CA LEU A 331 6.35 -6.60 10.22
C LEU A 331 6.95 -6.78 8.82
N ALA A 332 6.32 -7.58 7.96
CA ALA A 332 6.74 -7.73 6.58
C ALA A 332 6.55 -6.43 5.78
N ILE A 333 5.39 -5.78 5.96
CA ILE A 333 5.08 -4.51 5.31
C ILE A 333 6.04 -3.41 5.76
N ILE A 334 6.19 -3.23 7.08
CA ILE A 334 7.09 -2.19 7.62
C ILE A 334 8.53 -2.38 7.12
N LYS A 335 9.02 -3.62 7.07
CA LYS A 335 10.34 -3.90 6.52
C LYS A 335 10.40 -3.76 5.00
N GLY A 336 9.33 -4.15 4.30
CA GLY A 336 9.24 -4.06 2.85
C GLY A 336 9.39 -2.61 2.36
N ARG A 337 8.75 -1.66 3.06
CA ARG A 337 8.84 -0.22 2.76
C ARG A 337 10.27 0.34 2.80
N THR A 338 11.13 -0.23 3.63
CA THR A 338 12.51 0.23 3.79
C THR A 338 13.50 -0.47 2.86
N GLN A 339 13.04 -1.43 2.06
CA GLN A 339 13.89 -2.15 1.11
C GLN A 339 13.95 -1.41 -0.24
N PRO A 340 15.11 -0.89 -0.66
CA PRO A 340 15.20 -0.08 -1.88
C PRO A 340 14.89 -0.85 -3.16
N LEU A 341 14.96 -2.17 -3.12
CA LEU A 341 14.69 -3.05 -4.27
C LEU A 341 13.25 -3.59 -4.31
N LEU A 342 12.39 -3.22 -3.38
CA LEU A 342 10.99 -3.65 -3.35
C LEU A 342 10.07 -2.48 -3.67
N HIS A 343 9.29 -2.63 -4.71
CA HIS A 343 8.21 -1.71 -5.03
C HIS A 343 6.96 -2.13 -4.29
N VAL A 344 6.34 -1.23 -3.56
CA VAL A 344 5.14 -1.50 -2.78
C VAL A 344 3.94 -0.74 -3.35
N HIS A 345 2.77 -1.34 -3.27
CA HIS A 345 1.51 -0.70 -3.63
C HIS A 345 1.18 0.43 -2.63
N SER A 346 0.52 1.50 -3.09
CA SER A 346 0.17 2.66 -2.25
C SER A 346 -0.55 2.29 -0.96
N SER A 347 -1.43 1.29 -0.97
CA SER A 347 -2.11 0.80 0.23
C SER A 347 -1.17 0.22 1.29
N LEU A 348 0.03 -0.22 0.93
CA LEU A 348 1.05 -0.64 1.89
C LEU A 348 1.82 0.57 2.46
N GLU A 349 1.81 1.72 1.82
CA GLU A 349 2.45 2.96 2.32
C GLU A 349 1.62 3.63 3.42
N GLU A 350 0.32 3.40 3.43
CA GLU A 350 -0.59 3.89 4.45
C GLU A 350 -0.34 3.26 5.83
N ASN A 351 -0.97 3.82 6.87
CA ASN A 351 -0.90 3.26 8.21
C ASN A 351 -1.47 1.83 8.27
N GLN A 352 -0.69 0.90 8.80
CA GLN A 352 -1.05 -0.53 8.89
C GLN A 352 -1.53 -0.97 10.28
N ASN A 353 -1.80 -0.04 11.19
CA ASN A 353 -2.30 -0.36 12.54
C ASN A 353 -3.57 -1.20 12.49
N HIS A 354 -4.41 -0.99 11.47
CA HIS A 354 -5.65 -1.73 11.25
C HIS A 354 -5.46 -3.25 11.25
N LEU A 355 -4.31 -3.77 10.75
CA LEU A 355 -4.00 -5.22 10.77
C LEU A 355 -3.87 -5.74 12.21
N LEU A 356 -3.23 -4.97 13.09
CA LEU A 356 -3.02 -5.34 14.48
C LEU A 356 -4.26 -5.07 15.35
N LEU A 357 -5.10 -4.11 14.97
CA LEU A 357 -6.38 -3.77 15.62
C LEU A 357 -7.54 -4.71 15.20
N GLY A 358 -7.26 -5.94 14.80
CA GLY A 358 -8.29 -6.89 14.43
C GLY A 358 -8.66 -6.90 12.95
N ASP A 359 -7.79 -6.38 12.07
CA ASP A 359 -8.05 -6.25 10.62
C ASP A 359 -9.27 -5.39 10.29
N GLN A 360 -9.34 -4.20 10.89
CA GLN A 360 -10.50 -3.29 10.81
C GLN A 360 -10.96 -2.97 9.38
N PHE A 361 -10.06 -3.04 8.38
CA PHE A 361 -10.39 -2.84 6.96
C PHE A 361 -10.66 -4.14 6.20
N GLY A 362 -10.71 -5.28 6.89
CA GLY A 362 -11.03 -6.58 6.31
C GLY A 362 -10.03 -7.10 5.27
N LYS A 363 -8.81 -6.53 5.19
CA LYS A 363 -7.84 -6.92 4.16
C LYS A 363 -7.42 -8.38 4.26
N LEU A 364 -7.12 -8.85 5.48
CA LEU A 364 -6.79 -10.25 5.71
C LEU A 364 -8.04 -11.13 5.61
N ALA A 365 -9.18 -10.70 6.15
CA ALA A 365 -10.43 -11.44 6.12
C ALA A 365 -10.88 -11.72 4.69
N ASP A 366 -10.85 -10.70 3.82
CA ASP A 366 -11.16 -10.82 2.40
C ASP A 366 -10.24 -11.83 1.68
N PHE A 367 -8.92 -11.76 1.98
CA PHE A 367 -7.96 -12.70 1.41
C PHE A 367 -8.19 -14.14 1.92
N LEU A 368 -8.48 -14.30 3.23
CA LEU A 368 -8.75 -15.61 3.82
C LEU A 368 -10.04 -16.24 3.30
N SER A 369 -11.06 -15.44 2.96
CA SER A 369 -12.27 -15.95 2.30
C SER A 369 -11.92 -16.67 0.99
N ILE A 370 -11.09 -16.05 0.15
CA ILE A 370 -10.63 -16.67 -1.11
C ILE A 370 -9.78 -17.93 -0.84
N ALA A 371 -8.92 -17.87 0.18
CA ALA A 371 -8.06 -18.99 0.53
C ALA A 371 -8.87 -20.18 1.11
N ASP A 372 -9.98 -19.92 1.78
CA ASP A 372 -10.90 -20.92 2.31
C ASP A 372 -11.73 -21.55 1.19
N ASP A 373 -12.29 -20.76 0.29
CA ASP A 373 -13.04 -21.22 -0.90
C ASP A 373 -12.19 -22.17 -1.76
N THR A 374 -10.90 -21.90 -1.89
CA THR A 374 -9.93 -22.76 -2.61
C THR A 374 -9.38 -23.90 -1.75
N GLY A 375 -9.75 -23.95 -0.47
CA GLY A 375 -9.31 -24.93 0.52
C GLY A 375 -7.80 -24.88 0.82
N VAL A 376 -7.14 -23.75 0.52
CA VAL A 376 -5.74 -23.47 0.94
C VAL A 376 -5.67 -23.21 2.43
N THR A 377 -6.72 -22.61 2.99
CA THR A 377 -6.92 -22.45 4.42
C THR A 377 -8.27 -23.02 4.85
N ARG A 378 -8.42 -23.28 6.13
CA ARG A 378 -9.70 -23.51 6.81
C ARG A 378 -9.67 -22.81 8.15
N GLN A 379 -10.61 -21.91 8.36
CA GLN A 379 -10.69 -21.14 9.60
C GLN A 379 -11.51 -21.90 10.65
N ASN A 380 -10.99 -21.95 11.88
CA ASN A 380 -11.69 -22.44 13.07
C ASN A 380 -11.47 -21.44 14.22
N GLY A 381 -12.38 -20.50 14.38
CA GLY A 381 -12.23 -19.36 15.28
C GLY A 381 -11.01 -18.52 14.94
N SER A 382 -10.09 -18.36 15.88
CA SER A 382 -8.82 -17.65 15.67
C SER A 382 -7.70 -18.51 15.09
N LEU A 383 -7.94 -19.81 14.92
CA LEU A 383 -6.96 -20.76 14.39
C LEU A 383 -7.19 -21.03 12.91
N LEU A 384 -6.15 -20.85 12.11
CA LEU A 384 -6.11 -21.20 10.69
C LEU A 384 -5.42 -22.55 10.52
N LEU A 385 -6.09 -23.47 9.83
CA LEU A 385 -5.50 -24.69 9.32
C LEU A 385 -5.02 -24.43 7.89
N LEU A 386 -3.75 -24.67 7.61
CA LEU A 386 -3.11 -24.40 6.33
C LEU A 386 -2.88 -25.69 5.55
N GLU A 387 -3.19 -25.68 4.25
CA GLU A 387 -2.87 -26.74 3.30
C GLU A 387 -1.86 -26.26 2.24
N PRO A 388 -0.56 -26.07 2.61
CA PRO A 388 0.45 -25.51 1.71
C PRO A 388 0.72 -26.37 0.47
N ARG A 389 0.31 -27.65 0.50
CA ARG A 389 0.42 -28.55 -0.67
C ARG A 389 -0.41 -28.04 -1.84
N LYS A 390 -1.59 -27.45 -1.57
CA LYS A 390 -2.46 -26.87 -2.58
C LYS A 390 -1.82 -25.69 -3.33
N LEU A 391 -0.90 -24.97 -2.71
CA LEU A 391 -0.13 -23.92 -3.38
C LEU A 391 0.96 -24.46 -4.33
N ARG A 392 1.25 -25.75 -4.29
CA ARG A 392 2.25 -26.43 -5.14
C ARG A 392 1.62 -27.36 -6.18
N THR A 393 0.31 -27.58 -6.12
CA THR A 393 -0.41 -28.49 -7.03
C THR A 393 -0.45 -27.87 -8.42
N ILE A 394 -0.23 -28.66 -9.45
CA ILE A 394 -0.40 -28.24 -10.84
C ILE A 394 -1.92 -28.27 -11.11
N PHE A 395 -2.51 -27.10 -11.28
CA PHE A 395 -3.90 -26.93 -11.69
C PHE A 395 -3.99 -26.95 -13.22
N ASP A 396 -5.19 -27.18 -13.76
CA ASP A 396 -5.45 -26.91 -15.16
C ASP A 396 -5.01 -25.46 -15.46
N PHE A 397 -4.12 -25.33 -16.40
CA PHE A 397 -3.49 -24.05 -16.74
C PHE A 397 -4.55 -22.99 -17.10
N ASN A 398 -5.59 -23.36 -17.80
CA ASN A 398 -6.64 -22.44 -18.23
C ASN A 398 -7.51 -21.94 -17.08
N ARG A 399 -7.67 -22.73 -16.03
CA ARG A 399 -8.50 -22.43 -14.87
C ARG A 399 -7.71 -21.98 -13.62
N ALA A 400 -6.39 -21.88 -13.72
CA ALA A 400 -5.53 -21.61 -12.56
C ALA A 400 -5.92 -20.33 -11.78
N ARG A 401 -6.37 -19.27 -12.49
CA ARG A 401 -6.82 -18.01 -11.88
C ARG A 401 -8.12 -18.15 -11.10
N VAL A 402 -8.97 -19.07 -11.50
CA VAL A 402 -10.28 -19.35 -10.87
C VAL A 402 -10.13 -20.40 -9.79
N ASP A 403 -9.45 -21.52 -10.11
CA ASP A 403 -9.36 -22.67 -9.22
C ASP A 403 -8.40 -22.45 -8.04
N ASN A 404 -7.36 -21.63 -8.21
CA ASN A 404 -6.43 -21.30 -7.12
C ASN A 404 -5.74 -19.95 -7.27
N PRO A 405 -6.47 -18.85 -7.13
CA PRO A 405 -5.91 -17.50 -7.18
C PRO A 405 -4.81 -17.27 -6.12
N VAL A 406 -4.87 -17.92 -4.96
CA VAL A 406 -3.85 -17.80 -3.91
C VAL A 406 -2.49 -18.32 -4.38
N ALA A 407 -2.47 -19.44 -5.13
CA ALA A 407 -1.23 -19.94 -5.71
C ALA A 407 -0.68 -18.99 -6.79
N VAL A 408 -1.55 -18.41 -7.62
CA VAL A 408 -1.17 -17.42 -8.64
C VAL A 408 -0.53 -16.20 -7.99
N ILE A 409 -1.16 -15.65 -6.94
CA ILE A 409 -0.66 -14.52 -6.16
C ILE A 409 0.71 -14.86 -5.53
N ALA A 410 0.85 -16.04 -4.93
CA ALA A 410 2.11 -16.47 -4.31
C ALA A 410 3.25 -16.66 -5.33
N ASN A 411 2.92 -17.08 -6.56
CA ASN A 411 3.89 -17.29 -7.63
C ASN A 411 4.38 -15.97 -8.22
N GLU A 412 3.53 -14.95 -8.29
CA GLU A 412 3.88 -13.63 -8.83
C GLU A 412 5.08 -13.00 -8.14
N VAL A 413 5.19 -13.16 -6.84
CA VAL A 413 6.29 -12.61 -6.03
C VAL A 413 7.40 -13.63 -5.74
N GLU A 414 7.34 -14.83 -6.30
CA GLU A 414 8.42 -15.83 -6.15
C GLU A 414 9.80 -15.33 -6.66
N PRO A 415 9.86 -14.53 -7.74
CA PRO A 415 11.12 -13.94 -8.22
C PRO A 415 11.77 -12.98 -7.23
N LEU A 416 11.00 -12.30 -6.36
CA LEU A 416 11.47 -11.30 -5.41
C LEU A 416 12.21 -11.97 -4.23
N LYS A 417 13.48 -12.34 -4.45
CA LYS A 417 14.28 -13.11 -3.49
C LYS A 417 14.39 -12.45 -2.11
N GLU A 418 14.51 -11.11 -2.07
CA GLU A 418 14.61 -10.39 -0.80
C GLU A 418 13.31 -10.47 0.00
N LEU A 419 12.16 -10.33 -0.66
CA LEU A 419 10.85 -10.53 -0.04
C LEU A 419 10.72 -11.97 0.50
N GLN A 420 11.05 -12.97 -0.31
CA GLN A 420 10.94 -14.38 0.09
C GLN A 420 11.84 -14.72 1.29
N ARG A 421 13.08 -14.19 1.32
CA ARG A 421 14.00 -14.35 2.47
C ARG A 421 13.45 -13.67 3.73
N MET A 422 12.91 -12.47 3.58
CA MET A 422 12.30 -11.71 4.68
C MET A 422 11.11 -12.45 5.27
N ILE A 423 10.18 -12.91 4.43
CA ILE A 423 8.99 -13.69 4.83
C ILE A 423 9.40 -14.99 5.54
N THR A 424 10.35 -15.73 4.95
CA THR A 424 10.84 -16.98 5.54
C THR A 424 11.42 -16.77 6.95
N ARG A 425 12.20 -15.68 7.14
CA ARG A 425 12.74 -15.34 8.46
C ARG A 425 11.64 -14.99 9.46
N LEU A 426 10.59 -14.29 9.04
CA LEU A 426 9.45 -13.96 9.90
C LEU A 426 8.64 -15.20 10.27
N CYS A 427 8.42 -16.12 9.33
CA CYS A 427 7.73 -17.38 9.59
C CYS A 427 8.45 -18.30 10.58
N ARG A 428 9.78 -18.22 10.66
CA ARG A 428 10.60 -18.98 11.61
C ARG A 428 10.64 -18.39 13.01
N ARG A 429 10.22 -17.12 13.19
CA ARG A 429 10.26 -16.46 14.49
C ARG A 429 9.06 -16.87 15.36
N PRO A 430 9.30 -17.22 16.63
CA PRO A 430 8.22 -17.43 17.59
C PRO A 430 7.51 -16.11 17.92
N ASP A 431 6.24 -16.20 18.37
CA ASP A 431 5.37 -15.04 18.57
C ASP A 431 5.95 -13.98 19.53
N PHE A 432 6.61 -14.41 20.62
CA PHE A 432 7.19 -13.45 21.56
C PHE A 432 8.27 -12.55 20.93
N LEU A 433 9.05 -13.05 19.95
CA LEU A 433 10.01 -12.22 19.21
C LEU A 433 9.33 -11.28 18.23
N LEU A 434 8.20 -11.68 17.63
CA LEU A 434 7.40 -10.79 16.79
C LEU A 434 6.83 -9.65 17.63
N ARG A 435 6.24 -9.96 18.79
CA ARG A 435 5.74 -8.96 19.74
C ARG A 435 6.84 -7.99 20.17
N HIS A 436 8.00 -8.50 20.54
CA HIS A 436 9.14 -7.65 20.92
C HIS A 436 9.55 -6.69 19.79
N ARG A 437 9.56 -7.17 18.54
CA ARG A 437 9.88 -6.32 17.39
C ARG A 437 8.84 -5.23 17.13
N ILE A 438 7.56 -5.54 17.34
CA ILE A 438 6.48 -4.55 17.22
C ILE A 438 6.63 -3.46 18.31
N VAL A 439 6.91 -3.88 19.55
CA VAL A 439 7.17 -2.93 20.65
C VAL A 439 8.36 -2.01 20.35
N SER A 440 9.49 -2.61 19.92
CA SER A 440 10.66 -1.82 19.52
C SER A 440 10.34 -0.84 18.41
N TYR A 441 9.60 -1.30 17.39
CA TYR A 441 9.21 -0.45 16.26
C TYR A 441 8.40 0.78 16.69
N PHE A 442 7.33 0.58 17.47
CA PHE A 442 6.49 1.71 17.90
C PHE A 442 7.23 2.65 18.86
N LYS A 443 8.06 2.10 19.75
CA LYS A 443 8.88 2.92 20.64
C LYS A 443 9.89 3.77 19.87
N GLU A 444 10.68 3.17 19.00
CA GLU A 444 11.68 3.85 18.17
C GLU A 444 11.01 4.88 17.25
N LYS A 445 9.85 4.54 16.65
CA LYS A 445 9.09 5.46 15.83
C LYS A 445 8.64 6.68 16.60
N ALA A 446 8.03 6.51 17.78
CA ALA A 446 7.54 7.62 18.60
C ALA A 446 8.67 8.54 19.06
N GLU A 447 9.83 7.99 19.44
CA GLU A 447 11.02 8.76 19.83
C GLU A 447 11.61 9.55 18.65
N GLN A 448 11.77 8.89 17.49
CA GLN A 448 12.34 9.53 16.28
C GLN A 448 11.40 10.57 15.68
N GLU A 449 10.08 10.34 15.70
CA GLU A 449 9.11 11.33 15.23
C GLU A 449 9.13 12.57 16.13
N PHE A 450 9.13 12.38 17.45
CA PHE A 450 9.23 13.49 18.39
C PHE A 450 10.50 14.29 18.20
N GLU A 451 11.66 13.64 18.12
CA GLU A 451 12.94 14.32 17.94
C GLU A 451 12.95 15.17 16.66
N ARG A 452 12.51 14.61 15.53
CA ARG A 452 12.44 15.33 14.25
C ARG A 452 11.47 16.51 14.29
N GLU A 453 10.29 16.32 14.90
CA GLU A 453 9.28 17.36 15.01
C GLU A 453 9.73 18.46 15.97
N TYR A 454 10.35 18.10 17.09
CA TYR A 454 10.90 19.05 18.04
C TYR A 454 11.98 19.94 17.41
N GLN A 455 12.93 19.35 16.67
CA GLN A 455 13.97 20.10 15.96
C GLN A 455 13.39 21.01 14.88
N ARG A 456 12.39 20.54 14.15
CA ARG A 456 11.76 21.28 13.04
C ARG A 456 10.93 22.48 13.51
N TYR A 457 10.22 22.33 14.61
CA TYR A 457 9.25 23.31 15.09
C TYR A 457 9.66 24.00 16.38
N TYR A 458 10.92 23.90 16.77
CA TYR A 458 11.43 24.57 17.98
C TYR A 458 11.37 26.10 17.84
N ILE A 459 10.74 26.76 18.82
CA ILE A 459 10.64 28.21 18.92
C ILE A 459 11.28 28.63 20.24
N PRO A 460 12.36 29.47 20.21
CA PRO A 460 12.98 30.00 21.43
C PRO A 460 11.94 30.71 22.31
N ASN A 461 12.02 30.49 23.63
CA ASN A 461 11.16 31.07 24.66
C ASN A 461 9.68 30.59 24.63
N GLU A 462 9.27 29.73 23.72
CA GLU A 462 7.93 29.19 23.64
C GLU A 462 7.89 27.67 23.74
N SER A 463 8.75 26.98 23.02
CA SER A 463 8.86 25.52 23.11
C SER A 463 9.35 25.10 24.50
N LYS A 464 8.63 24.11 25.07
CA LYS A 464 9.00 23.61 26.40
C LYS A 464 10.25 22.72 26.32
N PRO A 465 10.98 22.48 27.43
CA PRO A 465 12.08 21.54 27.43
C PRO A 465 11.71 20.17 26.87
N GLN A 466 12.61 19.58 26.10
CA GLN A 466 12.35 18.33 25.35
C GLN A 466 11.81 17.17 26.21
N HIS A 467 12.25 17.07 27.48
CA HIS A 467 11.81 16.03 28.39
C HIS A 467 10.32 16.09 28.75
N ILE A 468 9.67 17.26 28.59
CA ILE A 468 8.23 17.47 28.81
C ILE A 468 7.40 16.75 27.74
N GLY A 469 7.84 16.82 26.47
CA GLY A 469 7.15 16.24 25.33
C GLY A 469 7.49 14.77 25.03
N ARG A 470 8.50 14.20 25.69
CA ARG A 470 8.97 12.84 25.37
C ARG A 470 7.98 11.77 25.79
N PRO A 471 7.57 10.84 24.91
CA PRO A 471 6.75 9.69 25.29
C PRO A 471 7.52 8.78 26.24
N GLU A 472 6.86 8.22 27.25
CA GLU A 472 7.52 7.45 28.31
C GLU A 472 6.87 6.07 28.48
N LEU A 473 7.73 5.02 28.64
CA LEU A 473 7.31 3.65 28.96
C LEU A 473 7.84 3.27 30.35
N ILE A 474 6.95 3.23 31.32
CA ILE A 474 7.26 2.80 32.71
C ILE A 474 7.10 1.28 32.80
N ARG A 475 8.16 0.60 33.23
CA ARG A 475 8.16 -0.85 33.38
C ARG A 475 7.49 -1.28 34.67
N GLY A 476 6.48 -2.15 34.55
CA GLY A 476 5.82 -2.80 35.68
C GLY A 476 6.48 -4.10 36.11
N ARG A 477 6.02 -4.64 37.25
CA ARG A 477 6.46 -5.94 37.80
C ARG A 477 5.80 -7.12 37.08
N SER A 478 4.57 -6.95 36.59
CA SER A 478 3.77 -8.00 35.94
C SER A 478 3.29 -7.54 34.55
N ARG A 479 3.32 -8.46 33.60
CA ARG A 479 2.75 -8.25 32.25
C ARG A 479 1.27 -8.64 32.14
N LYS A 480 0.56 -8.79 33.28
CA LYS A 480 -0.88 -9.10 33.24
C LYS A 480 -1.69 -7.93 32.71
N VAL A 481 -1.47 -6.72 33.26
CA VAL A 481 -2.18 -5.50 32.89
C VAL A 481 -1.19 -4.42 32.48
N GLY A 482 -1.43 -3.83 31.33
CA GLY A 482 -0.76 -2.64 30.82
C GLY A 482 -1.73 -1.50 30.70
N ILE A 483 -1.27 -0.27 30.90
CA ILE A 483 -2.11 0.93 30.90
C ILE A 483 -1.54 1.92 29.92
N VAL A 484 -2.39 2.50 29.07
CA VAL A 484 -2.04 3.65 28.24
C VAL A 484 -2.72 4.87 28.84
N VAL A 485 -1.96 5.95 29.12
CA VAL A 485 -2.49 7.19 29.68
C VAL A 485 -2.11 8.35 28.79
N CYS A 486 -3.09 8.98 28.15
CA CYS A 486 -2.89 10.05 27.21
C CYS A 486 -3.18 11.43 27.82
N HIS A 487 -2.35 12.42 27.47
CA HIS A 487 -2.48 13.83 27.94
C HIS A 487 -3.56 14.62 27.18
N GLY A 488 -3.85 15.83 27.66
CA GLY A 488 -4.82 16.75 27.07
C GLY A 488 -4.31 17.58 25.91
N TYR A 489 -5.20 18.41 25.37
CA TYR A 489 -4.94 19.36 24.28
C TYR A 489 -3.97 20.46 24.74
N MET A 490 -3.08 20.90 23.87
CA MET A 490 -1.98 21.87 24.12
C MET A 490 -1.00 21.46 25.25
N ALA A 491 -1.13 20.24 25.78
CA ALA A 491 -0.27 19.72 26.84
C ALA A 491 0.84 18.81 26.28
N ALA A 492 1.33 17.91 27.12
CA ALA A 492 2.40 16.97 26.76
C ALA A 492 2.36 15.76 27.71
N PRO A 493 3.09 14.66 27.45
CA PRO A 493 3.15 13.49 28.32
C PRO A 493 3.45 13.79 29.80
N ALA A 494 4.18 14.87 30.09
CA ALA A 494 4.43 15.31 31.47
C ALA A 494 3.16 15.61 32.26
N GLU A 495 2.04 15.97 31.63
CA GLU A 495 0.77 16.26 32.32
C GLU A 495 0.19 15.04 33.03
N VAL A 496 0.40 13.85 32.50
CA VAL A 496 -0.09 12.58 33.06
C VAL A 496 1.01 11.77 33.78
N LYS A 497 2.20 12.32 33.88
CA LYS A 497 3.40 11.62 34.42
C LYS A 497 3.19 11.19 35.87
N THR A 498 2.67 12.03 36.74
CA THR A 498 2.48 11.70 38.17
C THR A 498 1.49 10.55 38.36
N LEU A 499 0.43 10.49 37.56
CA LEU A 499 -0.50 9.35 37.52
C LEU A 499 0.21 8.08 36.99
N ALA A 500 0.97 8.23 35.91
CA ALA A 500 1.70 7.11 35.33
C ALA A 500 2.72 6.50 36.30
N GLU A 501 3.48 7.32 37.01
CA GLU A 501 4.41 6.89 38.06
C GLU A 501 3.67 6.23 39.25
N TYR A 502 2.52 6.79 39.68
CA TYR A 502 1.71 6.17 40.72
C TYR A 502 1.27 4.77 40.33
N LEU A 503 0.76 4.55 39.11
CA LEU A 503 0.36 3.25 38.59
C LEU A 503 1.57 2.32 38.41
N GLY A 504 2.70 2.85 37.97
CA GLY A 504 3.97 2.12 37.86
C GLY A 504 4.46 1.59 39.21
N ARG A 505 4.39 2.40 40.29
CA ARG A 505 4.69 1.98 41.68
C ARG A 505 3.75 0.88 42.16
N LYS A 506 2.50 0.84 41.68
CA LYS A 506 1.57 -0.29 41.90
C LYS A 506 1.92 -1.58 41.17
N GLY A 507 2.92 -1.53 40.27
CA GLY A 507 3.44 -2.68 39.52
C GLY A 507 2.88 -2.87 38.11
N TYR A 508 2.12 -1.92 37.61
CA TYR A 508 1.59 -1.96 36.24
C TYR A 508 2.62 -1.42 35.22
N TRP A 509 2.57 -1.94 33.99
CA TRP A 509 3.23 -1.32 32.87
C TRP A 509 2.39 -0.13 32.41
N VAL A 510 3.02 1.02 32.23
CA VAL A 510 2.31 2.25 31.82
C VAL A 510 3.02 2.89 30.64
N TYR A 511 2.28 3.29 29.65
CA TYR A 511 2.81 4.05 28.52
C TYR A 511 2.05 5.37 28.38
N THR A 512 2.81 6.45 28.24
CA THR A 512 2.28 7.81 28.01
C THR A 512 2.65 8.22 26.58
N PRO A 513 1.76 8.03 25.60
CA PRO A 513 2.00 8.45 24.23
C PRO A 513 2.04 9.99 24.14
N ARG A 514 2.80 10.51 23.18
CA ARG A 514 2.76 11.91 22.79
C ARG A 514 1.84 12.08 21.59
N LEU A 515 0.90 12.98 21.65
CA LEU A 515 0.09 13.37 20.49
C LEU A 515 0.91 14.25 19.56
N LYS A 516 0.80 14.06 18.25
CA LYS A 516 1.48 14.90 17.26
C LYS A 516 1.10 16.38 17.43
N GLY A 517 2.07 17.27 17.27
CA GLY A 517 1.90 18.70 17.51
C GLY A 517 1.96 19.13 18.98
N HIS A 518 2.10 18.18 19.92
CA HIS A 518 2.17 18.46 21.35
C HIS A 518 3.60 18.30 21.88
N GLY A 519 4.00 19.13 22.85
CA GLY A 519 5.35 19.16 23.41
C GLY A 519 6.40 19.70 22.45
N THR A 520 6.01 20.37 21.38
CA THR A 520 6.83 21.03 20.36
C THR A 520 6.56 22.53 20.35
N SER A 521 5.62 23.00 19.51
CA SER A 521 5.15 24.39 19.46
C SER A 521 3.69 24.49 19.01
N PRO A 522 3.03 25.64 19.23
CA PRO A 522 1.68 25.88 18.68
C PRO A 522 1.60 25.78 17.17
N GLU A 523 2.66 26.17 16.45
CA GLU A 523 2.76 26.07 14.99
C GLU A 523 2.71 24.63 14.51
N ASP A 524 3.40 23.71 15.21
CA ASP A 524 3.31 22.27 14.91
C ASP A 524 1.86 21.77 15.12
N LEU A 525 1.23 22.17 16.23
CA LEU A 525 -0.14 21.79 16.54
C LEU A 525 -1.14 22.31 15.51
N ALA A 526 -0.94 23.52 14.98
CA ALA A 526 -1.79 24.10 13.95
C ALA A 526 -1.88 23.27 12.66
N HIS A 527 -0.85 22.49 12.35
CA HIS A 527 -0.77 21.64 11.17
C HIS A 527 -1.25 20.20 11.38
N ARG A 528 -1.75 19.86 12.59
CA ARG A 528 -2.11 18.48 12.94
C ARG A 528 -3.61 18.25 12.89
N SER A 529 -3.99 17.03 12.51
CA SER A 529 -5.37 16.58 12.49
C SER A 529 -5.67 15.64 13.65
N TYR A 530 -6.94 15.58 14.06
CA TYR A 530 -7.39 14.64 15.08
C TYR A 530 -7.15 13.17 14.69
N LYS A 531 -7.08 12.84 13.40
CA LYS A 531 -6.77 11.50 12.90
C LYS A 531 -5.34 11.09 13.26
N GLU A 532 -4.40 12.04 13.25
CA GLU A 532 -3.03 11.79 13.70
C GLU A 532 -3.00 11.53 15.21
N TRP A 533 -3.82 12.22 16.01
CA TRP A 533 -3.93 11.96 17.45
C TRP A 533 -4.52 10.58 17.73
N ILE A 534 -5.56 10.17 16.99
CA ILE A 534 -6.10 8.79 17.04
C ILE A 534 -4.98 7.78 16.74
N THR A 535 -4.17 8.02 15.72
CA THR A 535 -3.05 7.14 15.37
C THR A 535 -2.04 7.01 16.52
N CYS A 536 -1.71 8.11 17.21
CA CYS A 536 -0.81 8.08 18.39
C CYS A 536 -1.38 7.21 19.52
N MET A 537 -2.70 7.30 19.76
CA MET A 537 -3.37 6.48 20.77
C MET A 537 -3.42 5.02 20.39
N GLU A 538 -3.70 4.69 19.12
CA GLU A 538 -3.64 3.34 18.56
C GLU A 538 -2.25 2.72 18.74
N GLU A 539 -1.20 3.44 18.38
CA GLU A 539 0.19 2.98 18.51
C GLU A 539 0.58 2.72 19.97
N GLY A 540 0.11 3.58 20.88
CA GLY A 540 0.24 3.35 22.32
C GLY A 540 -0.44 2.07 22.79
N TYR A 541 -1.66 1.84 22.36
CA TYR A 541 -2.40 0.61 22.64
C TYR A 541 -1.69 -0.62 22.08
N LEU A 542 -1.29 -0.57 20.79
CA LEU A 542 -0.61 -1.68 20.12
C LEU A 542 0.74 -2.00 20.74
N LEU A 543 1.49 -0.98 21.17
CA LEU A 543 2.70 -1.18 21.94
C LEU A 543 2.39 -1.95 23.23
N MET A 544 1.38 -1.52 23.96
CA MET A 544 1.05 -2.13 25.26
C MET A 544 0.45 -3.53 25.12
N GLN A 545 -0.41 -3.77 24.10
CA GLN A 545 -0.99 -5.09 23.78
C GLN A 545 0.09 -6.13 23.43
N ASN A 546 1.23 -5.69 22.87
CA ASN A 546 2.35 -6.59 22.58
C ASN A 546 3.27 -6.81 23.78
N ILE A 547 3.14 -6.06 24.87
CA ILE A 547 3.85 -6.26 26.15
C ILE A 547 2.98 -7.06 27.12
N CYS A 548 1.74 -6.62 27.34
CA CYS A 548 0.85 -7.13 28.37
C CYS A 548 -0.30 -7.97 27.76
N ARG A 549 -0.90 -8.81 28.62
CA ARG A 549 -2.04 -9.65 28.22
C ARG A 549 -3.32 -8.83 28.08
N ASN A 550 -3.56 -7.96 29.05
CA ASN A 550 -4.74 -7.12 29.17
C ASN A 550 -4.33 -5.66 29.09
N VAL A 551 -5.13 -4.83 28.45
CA VAL A 551 -4.84 -3.39 28.31
C VAL A 551 -6.01 -2.58 28.83
N VAL A 552 -5.70 -1.55 29.62
CA VAL A 552 -6.62 -0.51 30.05
C VAL A 552 -6.22 0.78 29.36
N LEU A 553 -7.20 1.44 28.74
CA LEU A 553 -7.00 2.75 28.15
C LEU A 553 -7.43 3.84 29.12
N GLY A 554 -6.74 4.96 29.11
CA GLY A 554 -7.12 6.10 29.88
C GLY A 554 -6.52 7.38 29.33
N GLY A 555 -7.06 8.49 29.81
CA GLY A 555 -6.55 9.80 29.42
C GLY A 555 -7.21 10.93 30.16
N PHE A 556 -6.65 12.11 29.94
CA PHE A 556 -7.12 13.37 30.46
C PHE A 556 -7.59 14.28 29.31
N SER A 557 -8.77 14.90 29.47
CA SER A 557 -9.31 15.85 28.48
C SER A 557 -9.35 15.25 27.07
N THR A 558 -8.66 15.78 26.08
CA THR A 558 -8.55 15.21 24.72
C THR A 558 -8.03 13.77 24.73
N GLY A 559 -7.06 13.46 25.61
CA GLY A 559 -6.60 12.08 25.76
C GLY A 559 -7.69 11.13 26.26
N ALA A 560 -8.63 11.60 27.07
CA ALA A 560 -9.81 10.85 27.50
C ALA A 560 -10.77 10.60 26.33
N ALA A 561 -11.01 11.59 25.49
CA ALA A 561 -11.83 11.43 24.28
C ALA A 561 -11.21 10.41 23.31
N LEU A 562 -9.90 10.44 23.12
CA LEU A 562 -9.15 9.47 22.30
C LEU A 562 -9.19 8.04 22.90
N ALA A 563 -9.12 7.92 24.23
CA ALA A 563 -9.26 6.63 24.90
C ALA A 563 -10.64 6.02 24.69
N LEU A 564 -11.70 6.83 24.77
CA LEU A 564 -13.08 6.40 24.51
C LEU A 564 -13.30 6.07 23.03
N GLU A 565 -12.75 6.88 22.11
CA GLU A 565 -12.82 6.59 20.68
C GLU A 565 -12.21 5.23 20.35
N LEU A 566 -11.01 4.95 20.85
CA LEU A 566 -10.37 3.67 20.61
C LEU A 566 -11.14 2.52 21.30
N ALA A 567 -11.70 2.75 22.49
CA ALA A 567 -12.50 1.76 23.21
C ALA A 567 -13.78 1.38 22.44
N SER A 568 -14.35 2.27 21.62
CA SER A 568 -15.51 1.95 20.76
C SER A 568 -15.19 0.95 19.64
N ARG A 569 -13.92 0.80 19.28
CA ARG A 569 -13.46 -0.03 18.16
C ARG A 569 -12.72 -1.30 18.56
N VAL A 570 -12.20 -1.37 19.78
CA VAL A 570 -11.41 -2.49 20.29
C VAL A 570 -12.28 -3.40 21.14
N LYS A 571 -12.54 -4.61 20.67
CA LYS A 571 -13.46 -5.56 21.35
C LYS A 571 -12.89 -6.18 22.63
N ASP A 572 -11.57 -6.42 22.70
CA ASP A 572 -10.91 -7.15 23.80
C ASP A 572 -10.22 -6.18 24.78
N LEU A 573 -10.85 -5.03 25.05
CA LEU A 573 -10.34 -4.04 25.99
C LEU A 573 -10.76 -4.39 27.42
N SER A 574 -9.80 -4.43 28.37
CA SER A 574 -10.10 -4.76 29.76
C SER A 574 -10.85 -3.66 30.50
N GLY A 575 -10.68 -2.41 30.11
CA GLY A 575 -11.42 -1.27 30.67
C GLY A 575 -10.93 0.06 30.13
N VAL A 576 -11.70 1.10 30.37
CA VAL A 576 -11.34 2.48 30.00
C VAL A 576 -11.66 3.45 31.14
N PHE A 577 -10.75 4.40 31.41
CA PHE A 577 -11.04 5.53 32.28
C PHE A 577 -10.86 6.86 31.56
N ALA A 578 -11.78 7.78 31.78
CA ALA A 578 -11.78 9.08 31.14
C ALA A 578 -11.90 10.19 32.19
N VAL A 579 -10.87 11.02 32.26
CA VAL A 579 -10.79 12.14 33.21
C VAL A 579 -11.03 13.44 32.46
N ALA A 580 -12.08 14.18 32.88
CA ALA A 580 -12.50 15.46 32.29
C ALA A 580 -12.66 15.38 30.76
N ALA A 581 -13.29 14.28 30.26
CA ALA A 581 -13.49 14.04 28.83
C ALA A 581 -14.43 15.08 28.20
N PRO A 582 -14.01 15.79 27.14
CA PRO A 582 -14.87 16.78 26.49
C PRO A 582 -15.88 16.09 25.57
N LEU A 583 -17.17 16.35 25.76
CA LEU A 583 -18.20 16.12 24.78
C LEU A 583 -18.69 17.44 24.21
N ARG A 584 -18.62 18.50 25.04
CA ARG A 584 -18.83 19.91 24.65
C ARG A 584 -17.97 20.80 25.51
N LEU A 585 -17.33 21.78 24.90
CA LEU A 585 -16.54 22.80 25.60
C LEU A 585 -17.47 23.82 26.27
N GLN A 586 -17.10 24.32 27.45
CA GLN A 586 -17.89 25.27 28.23
C GLN A 586 -17.72 26.70 27.76
N TYR A 587 -16.60 27.03 27.09
CA TYR A 587 -16.21 28.41 26.79
C TYR A 587 -16.50 28.86 25.37
N ALA A 588 -16.75 30.18 25.27
CA ALA A 588 -16.89 30.95 24.04
C ALA A 588 -15.72 30.86 23.05
N ALA A 589 -14.58 30.24 23.42
CA ALA A 589 -13.50 29.96 22.48
C ALA A 589 -13.95 29.07 21.32
N SER A 590 -14.86 28.12 21.58
CA SER A 590 -15.51 27.31 20.53
C SER A 590 -16.45 28.14 19.65
N HIS A 591 -17.04 29.23 20.22
CA HIS A 591 -17.91 30.17 19.48
C HIS A 591 -17.09 31.27 18.77
N LEU A 592 -15.85 31.53 19.18
CA LEU A 592 -14.95 32.48 18.50
C LEU A 592 -14.32 31.87 17.22
N ALA A 593 -14.12 30.54 17.17
CA ALA A 593 -13.57 29.89 15.98
C ALA A 593 -14.42 30.16 14.71
N PRO A 594 -15.76 30.00 14.69
CA PRO A 594 -16.59 30.37 13.54
C PRO A 594 -16.57 31.85 13.22
N VAL A 595 -16.50 32.73 14.23
CA VAL A 595 -16.43 34.19 14.02
C VAL A 595 -15.08 34.60 13.44
N VAL A 596 -14.00 34.04 13.95
CA VAL A 596 -12.66 34.26 13.39
C VAL A 596 -12.51 33.65 12.02
N ASP A 597 -13.19 32.52 11.74
CA ASP A 597 -13.25 31.92 10.41
C ASP A 597 -13.96 32.82 9.41
N THR A 598 -15.12 33.31 9.79
CA THR A 598 -15.88 34.26 8.94
C THR A 598 -15.03 35.50 8.68
N TRP A 599 -14.31 35.98 9.70
CA TRP A 599 -13.37 37.09 9.55
C TRP A 599 -12.19 36.74 8.63
N ASN A 600 -11.58 35.59 8.82
CA ASN A 600 -10.48 35.13 7.98
C ASN A 600 -10.92 34.89 6.52
N HIS A 601 -12.09 34.33 6.28
CA HIS A 601 -12.70 34.22 4.95
C HIS A 601 -13.03 35.59 4.32
N LEU A 602 -13.42 36.57 5.12
CA LEU A 602 -13.61 37.92 4.65
C LEU A 602 -12.28 38.57 4.26
N MET A 603 -11.23 38.36 5.07
CA MET A 603 -9.88 38.85 4.80
C MET A 603 -9.24 38.16 3.60
N ASP A 604 -9.52 36.88 3.34
CA ASP A 604 -9.15 36.17 2.11
C ASP A 604 -9.73 36.83 0.86
N ARG A 605 -11.01 37.21 0.91
CA ARG A 605 -11.67 37.90 -0.21
C ARG A 605 -11.07 39.28 -0.49
N VAL A 606 -10.51 39.95 0.51
CA VAL A 606 -9.88 41.27 0.40
C VAL A 606 -8.37 41.17 0.20
N HIS A 607 -7.80 39.95 0.10
CA HIS A 607 -6.35 39.69 -0.03
C HIS A 607 -5.50 40.32 1.08
N TRP A 608 -6.05 40.45 2.29
CA TRP A 608 -5.36 41.03 3.44
C TRP A 608 -4.90 39.93 4.40
N GLU A 609 -3.78 39.27 4.05
CA GLU A 609 -3.25 38.13 4.80
C GLU A 609 -2.79 38.47 6.23
N GLU A 610 -2.27 39.67 6.42
CA GLU A 610 -1.76 40.17 7.73
C GLU A 610 -2.86 40.34 8.80
N ALA A 611 -4.14 40.36 8.42
CA ALA A 611 -5.25 40.53 9.35
C ALA A 611 -5.88 39.21 9.81
N LYS A 612 -5.41 38.06 9.34
CA LYS A 612 -5.90 36.74 9.76
C LYS A 612 -5.37 36.39 11.15
N LYS A 613 -6.29 35.95 12.02
CA LYS A 613 -5.92 35.41 13.34
C LYS A 613 -5.75 33.90 13.23
N GLU A 614 -4.55 33.41 13.45
CA GLU A 614 -4.22 31.98 13.46
C GLU A 614 -4.17 31.43 14.88
N PHE A 615 -3.89 32.27 15.86
CA PHE A 615 -3.69 31.90 17.26
C PHE A 615 -4.49 32.85 18.18
N VAL A 616 -4.89 32.31 19.33
CA VAL A 616 -5.50 33.06 20.44
C VAL A 616 -4.61 32.88 21.65
N GLU A 617 -4.37 33.97 22.40
CA GLU A 617 -3.64 33.88 23.67
C GLU A 617 -4.34 32.96 24.64
N ASN A 618 -3.57 32.19 25.38
CA ASN A 618 -4.03 31.23 26.37
C ASN A 618 -3.26 31.47 27.70
N ASP A 619 -4.01 31.45 28.81
CA ASP A 619 -3.44 31.47 30.16
C ASP A 619 -3.59 30.05 30.76
N PRO A 620 -2.54 29.21 30.65
CA PRO A 620 -2.62 27.81 31.00
C PRO A 620 -2.52 27.59 32.52
N GLU A 621 -3.29 26.62 33.05
CA GLU A 621 -3.19 26.16 34.45
C GLU A 621 -1.80 25.61 34.80
N HIS A 622 -1.07 25.07 33.80
CA HIS A 622 0.27 24.51 33.94
C HIS A 622 1.25 25.12 32.92
N PRO A 623 1.77 26.34 33.18
CA PRO A 623 2.59 27.08 32.21
C PRO A 623 3.87 26.35 31.79
N ASP A 624 4.39 25.46 32.65
CA ASP A 624 5.60 24.67 32.33
C ASP A 624 5.35 23.54 31.31
N ILE A 625 4.07 23.20 31.06
CA ILE A 625 3.70 22.06 30.20
C ILE A 625 2.89 22.53 28.97
N ASN A 626 1.92 23.44 29.20
CA ASN A 626 0.96 23.86 28.17
C ASN A 626 1.51 25.03 27.34
N TYR A 627 0.94 25.21 26.14
CA TYR A 627 1.24 26.34 25.28
C TYR A 627 0.55 27.63 25.73
N PHE A 628 1.18 28.77 25.49
CA PHE A 628 0.64 30.11 25.74
C PHE A 628 -0.21 30.65 24.58
N ARG A 629 -0.15 30.02 23.42
CA ARG A 629 -0.96 30.36 22.25
C ARG A 629 -1.73 29.13 21.77
N ASN A 630 -3.02 29.32 21.53
CA ASN A 630 -3.91 28.25 21.08
C ASN A 630 -4.16 28.40 19.58
N PRO A 631 -3.76 27.44 18.73
CA PRO A 631 -4.05 27.48 17.30
C PRO A 631 -5.55 27.20 17.04
N ILE A 632 -6.21 28.07 16.31
CA ILE A 632 -7.63 27.95 15.94
C ILE A 632 -7.88 26.68 15.14
N ALA A 633 -6.96 26.31 14.25
CA ALA A 633 -7.02 25.06 13.49
C ALA A 633 -7.09 23.84 14.42
N GLY A 634 -6.28 23.83 15.50
CA GLY A 634 -6.29 22.74 16.48
C GLY A 634 -7.59 22.64 17.27
N VAL A 635 -8.25 23.77 17.61
CA VAL A 635 -9.57 23.78 18.26
C VAL A 635 -10.60 23.10 17.37
N ARG A 636 -10.59 23.40 16.07
CA ARG A 636 -11.50 22.75 15.09
C ARG A 636 -11.29 21.24 15.00
N GLU A 637 -10.04 20.81 15.04
CA GLU A 637 -9.73 19.37 15.04
C GLU A 637 -10.22 18.69 16.33
N LEU A 638 -10.17 19.38 17.46
CA LEU A 638 -10.75 18.91 18.72
C LEU A 638 -12.29 18.81 18.63
N GLU A 639 -12.96 19.81 18.05
CA GLU A 639 -14.40 19.78 17.80
C GLU A 639 -14.80 18.60 16.89
N ARG A 640 -14.06 18.37 15.80
CA ARG A 640 -14.27 17.22 14.91
C ARG A 640 -14.10 15.88 15.64
N LEU A 641 -13.15 15.79 16.57
CA LEU A 641 -12.97 14.60 17.41
C LEU A 641 -14.19 14.36 18.29
N MET A 642 -14.74 15.40 18.94
CA MET A 642 -15.93 15.31 19.78
C MET A 642 -17.17 14.89 18.97
N ASP A 643 -17.41 15.52 17.82
CA ASP A 643 -18.52 15.20 16.92
C ASP A 643 -18.45 13.75 16.42
N MET A 644 -17.25 13.27 16.13
CA MET A 644 -17.03 11.90 15.68
C MET A 644 -17.19 10.87 16.80
N LEU A 645 -16.86 11.25 18.05
CA LEU A 645 -16.91 10.36 19.21
C LEU A 645 -18.36 10.15 19.70
N GLU A 646 -19.19 11.20 19.78
CA GLU A 646 -20.51 11.14 20.41
C GLU A 646 -21.40 10.00 19.89
N PRO A 647 -21.54 9.76 18.56
CA PRO A 647 -22.35 8.67 18.03
C PRO A 647 -21.80 7.27 18.32
N LYS A 648 -20.53 7.14 18.69
CA LYS A 648 -19.86 5.85 18.96
C LYS A 648 -19.86 5.45 20.44
N LEU A 649 -20.30 6.30 21.33
CA LEU A 649 -20.26 6.02 22.77
C LEU A 649 -21.07 4.77 23.15
N GLY A 650 -22.16 4.48 22.43
CA GLY A 650 -22.97 3.28 22.61
C GLY A 650 -22.26 1.98 22.28
N ASP A 651 -21.19 2.02 21.46
CA ASP A 651 -20.41 0.85 21.07
C ASP A 651 -19.38 0.42 22.15
N ILE A 652 -19.14 1.27 23.15
CA ILE A 652 -18.19 1.00 24.24
C ILE A 652 -18.83 0.02 25.23
N GLN A 653 -18.39 -1.24 25.20
CA GLN A 653 -18.87 -2.30 26.09
C GLN A 653 -17.90 -2.59 27.25
N ALA A 654 -16.66 -2.11 27.17
CA ALA A 654 -15.64 -2.32 28.21
C ALA A 654 -16.04 -1.62 29.52
N PRO A 655 -15.66 -2.17 30.69
CA PRO A 655 -15.80 -1.50 31.98
C PRO A 655 -15.27 -0.07 31.92
N SER A 656 -16.06 0.90 32.39
CA SER A 656 -15.79 2.32 32.14
C SER A 656 -15.84 3.14 33.42
N LEU A 657 -14.82 3.98 33.65
CA LEU A 657 -14.77 4.94 34.76
C LEU A 657 -14.67 6.37 34.19
N ILE A 658 -15.68 7.18 34.49
CA ILE A 658 -15.71 8.61 34.11
C ILE A 658 -15.47 9.45 35.37
N ILE A 659 -14.49 10.35 35.30
CA ILE A 659 -14.13 11.26 36.39
C ILE A 659 -14.24 12.70 35.90
N GLN A 660 -14.91 13.54 36.68
CA GLN A 660 -15.12 14.95 36.35
C GLN A 660 -14.92 15.89 37.56
N SER A 661 -14.47 17.10 37.30
CA SER A 661 -14.51 18.22 38.24
C SER A 661 -15.86 18.90 38.20
N LYS A 662 -16.52 19.11 39.38
CA LYS A 662 -17.82 19.75 39.45
C LYS A 662 -17.85 21.19 38.94
N ASN A 663 -16.73 21.91 39.13
CA ASN A 663 -16.55 23.29 38.71
C ASN A 663 -15.43 23.42 37.70
N ASP A 664 -15.42 22.54 36.70
CA ASP A 664 -14.45 22.57 35.61
C ASP A 664 -14.68 23.81 34.74
N PRO A 665 -13.69 24.71 34.58
CA PRO A 665 -13.85 25.91 33.80
C PRO A 665 -13.76 25.68 32.28
N VAL A 666 -13.28 24.51 31.84
CA VAL A 666 -12.98 24.20 30.41
C VAL A 666 -14.01 23.23 29.81
N VAL A 667 -14.28 22.13 30.50
CA VAL A 667 -15.21 21.09 30.06
C VAL A 667 -16.50 21.17 30.83
N ASN A 668 -17.64 21.24 30.13
CA ASN A 668 -18.94 21.31 30.76
C ASN A 668 -19.27 20.00 31.54
N PRO A 669 -19.46 20.04 32.88
CA PRO A 669 -19.76 18.83 33.64
C PRO A 669 -21.02 18.10 33.20
N ARG A 670 -22.04 18.82 32.70
CA ARG A 670 -23.28 18.22 32.13
C ARG A 670 -22.98 17.44 30.86
N GLY A 671 -21.94 17.86 30.09
CA GLY A 671 -21.42 17.09 28.92
C GLY A 671 -20.86 15.74 29.33
N SER A 672 -20.11 15.69 30.44
CA SER A 672 -19.55 14.44 30.97
C SER A 672 -20.63 13.50 31.55
N GLU A 673 -21.67 14.03 32.16
CA GLU A 673 -22.87 13.24 32.60
C GLU A 673 -23.61 12.66 31.38
N ARG A 674 -23.78 13.45 30.31
CA ARG A 674 -24.35 12.99 29.04
C ARG A 674 -23.50 11.88 28.43
N LEU A 675 -22.19 12.07 28.38
CA LEU A 675 -21.23 11.07 27.89
C LEU A 675 -21.39 9.75 28.66
N PHE A 676 -21.42 9.82 30.00
CA PHE A 676 -21.63 8.64 30.85
C PHE A 676 -22.93 7.91 30.55
N ASN A 677 -24.04 8.66 30.36
CA ASN A 677 -25.34 8.07 30.03
C ASN A 677 -25.36 7.38 28.67
N LEU A 678 -24.63 7.90 27.69
CA LEU A 678 -24.54 7.35 26.33
C LEU A 678 -23.65 6.09 26.22
N LEU A 679 -22.79 5.81 27.22
CA LEU A 679 -21.94 4.61 27.19
C LEU A 679 -22.75 3.32 27.17
N GLY A 680 -22.44 2.41 26.24
CA GLY A 680 -23.07 1.09 26.13
C GLY A 680 -22.65 0.08 27.20
N SER A 681 -21.59 0.36 27.96
CA SER A 681 -21.09 -0.51 29.03
C SER A 681 -22.13 -0.67 30.16
N THR A 682 -22.35 -1.92 30.57
CA THR A 682 -23.18 -2.25 31.76
C THR A 682 -22.40 -2.05 33.05
N GLU A 683 -21.07 -2.07 33.01
CA GLU A 683 -20.18 -1.84 34.15
C GLU A 683 -19.53 -0.46 34.02
N LYS A 684 -20.24 0.57 34.51
CA LYS A 684 -19.75 1.95 34.40
C LYS A 684 -19.93 2.72 35.70
N GLN A 685 -18.98 3.59 36.02
CA GLN A 685 -18.94 4.42 37.21
C GLN A 685 -18.71 5.86 36.84
N TYR A 686 -19.41 6.79 37.52
CA TYR A 686 -19.24 8.23 37.41
C TYR A 686 -18.83 8.82 38.76
N ILE A 687 -17.70 9.54 38.81
CA ILE A 687 -17.20 10.15 40.03
C ILE A 687 -16.90 11.62 39.79
N ALA A 688 -17.58 12.49 40.57
CA ALA A 688 -17.42 13.93 40.50
C ALA A 688 -16.67 14.48 41.73
N PHE A 689 -15.52 15.08 41.49
CA PHE A 689 -14.73 15.75 42.53
C PHE A 689 -15.05 17.24 42.64
N ASN A 690 -14.92 17.79 43.83
CA ASN A 690 -15.14 19.21 44.05
C ASN A 690 -13.82 19.98 43.88
N PHE A 691 -13.34 20.09 42.62
CA PHE A 691 -12.25 20.99 42.25
C PHE A 691 -12.82 22.21 41.51
N LYS A 692 -12.04 23.32 41.53
CA LYS A 692 -12.33 24.54 40.76
C LYS A 692 -11.35 24.72 39.56
N ARG A 693 -10.81 23.62 39.07
CA ARG A 693 -9.84 23.61 37.99
C ARG A 693 -10.09 22.45 37.03
N HIS A 694 -9.56 22.55 35.81
CA HIS A 694 -9.63 21.50 34.80
C HIS A 694 -8.54 20.43 35.04
N GLY A 695 -7.31 20.83 35.32
CA GLY A 695 -6.14 19.96 35.49
C GLY A 695 -6.11 19.17 36.79
N ILE A 696 -7.05 18.25 37.01
CA ILE A 696 -7.24 17.52 38.28
C ILE A 696 -6.27 16.35 38.50
N LEU A 697 -5.43 16.03 37.51
CA LEU A 697 -4.37 15.02 37.63
C LEU A 697 -3.07 15.57 38.25
N LEU A 698 -2.95 16.89 38.32
CA LEU A 698 -1.79 17.58 38.89
C LEU A 698 -2.22 18.48 40.06
N GLY A 699 -1.25 18.85 40.88
CA GLY A 699 -1.45 19.78 41.98
C GLY A 699 -2.17 19.17 43.18
N GLU A 700 -2.62 20.05 44.10
CA GLU A 700 -3.19 19.67 45.38
C GLU A 700 -4.45 18.78 45.22
N GLY A 701 -4.56 17.70 45.99
CA GLY A 701 -5.68 16.78 46.00
C GLY A 701 -5.72 15.79 44.83
N SER A 702 -4.84 15.88 43.84
CA SER A 702 -4.78 14.94 42.67
C SER A 702 -4.60 13.48 43.11
N HIS A 703 -3.92 13.24 44.24
CA HIS A 703 -3.74 11.89 44.79
C HIS A 703 -5.07 11.13 45.04
N ARG A 704 -6.18 11.85 45.26
CA ARG A 704 -7.53 11.25 45.42
C ARG A 704 -8.01 10.69 44.09
N VAL A 705 -7.77 11.42 43.00
CA VAL A 705 -8.11 10.98 41.62
C VAL A 705 -7.26 9.78 41.24
N HIS A 706 -5.93 9.84 41.52
CA HIS A 706 -5.01 8.73 41.25
C HIS A 706 -5.43 7.47 41.99
N ARG A 707 -5.88 7.59 43.26
CA ARG A 707 -6.34 6.46 44.06
C ARG A 707 -7.56 5.78 43.43
N VAL A 708 -8.56 6.53 43.04
CA VAL A 708 -9.77 6.00 42.38
C VAL A 708 -9.43 5.27 41.08
N ILE A 709 -8.57 5.86 40.24
CA ILE A 709 -8.08 5.19 39.02
C ILE A 709 -7.33 3.90 39.36
N GLY A 710 -6.47 3.93 40.40
CA GLY A 710 -5.72 2.75 40.83
C GLY A 710 -6.60 1.63 41.39
N GLU A 711 -7.69 1.97 42.09
CA GLU A 711 -8.71 1.02 42.59
C GLU A 711 -9.51 0.40 41.43
N PHE A 712 -9.91 1.21 40.44
CA PHE A 712 -10.56 0.72 39.22
C PHE A 712 -9.69 -0.27 38.46
N VAL A 713 -8.43 0.08 38.20
CA VAL A 713 -7.47 -0.82 37.52
C VAL A 713 -7.22 -2.09 38.34
N ALA A 714 -7.11 -2.00 39.66
CA ALA A 714 -6.94 -3.17 40.53
C ALA A 714 -8.16 -4.10 40.48
N HIS A 715 -9.38 -3.55 40.45
CA HIS A 715 -10.60 -4.33 40.31
C HIS A 715 -10.60 -5.13 38.99
N LEU A 716 -10.25 -4.49 37.85
CA LEU A 716 -10.14 -5.15 36.57
C LEU A 716 -9.10 -6.26 36.57
N ALA A 717 -7.93 -6.02 37.16
CA ALA A 717 -6.85 -7.00 37.28
C ALA A 717 -7.21 -8.21 38.15
N TYR A 718 -8.08 -8.03 39.15
CA TYR A 718 -8.58 -9.10 40.03
C TYR A 718 -9.66 -9.95 39.35
N LYS A 719 -10.58 -9.33 38.63
CA LYS A 719 -11.68 -9.99 37.88
C LYS A 719 -11.12 -11.01 36.87
N ASP A 720 -10.03 -10.68 36.21
CA ASP A 720 -9.34 -11.56 35.27
C ASP A 720 -8.57 -12.70 35.96
N ALA A 721 -8.35 -12.64 37.27
CA ALA A 721 -7.62 -13.64 38.02
C ALA A 721 -8.51 -14.78 38.58
N VAL A 722 -9.81 -14.57 38.63
CA VAL A 722 -10.80 -15.57 39.11
C VAL A 722 -11.52 -16.14 37.88
N PRO A 723 -11.33 -17.43 37.53
CA PRO A 723 -12.20 -18.08 36.56
C PRO A 723 -13.63 -18.05 37.13
N VAL A 724 -14.59 -17.61 36.32
CA VAL A 724 -16.02 -17.66 36.67
C VAL A 724 -16.40 -19.13 36.84
N GLN A 725 -16.34 -19.61 38.04
CA GLN A 725 -17.12 -20.79 38.43
C GLN A 725 -18.59 -20.34 38.49
N VAL A 726 -19.35 -20.64 37.44
CA VAL A 726 -20.79 -20.63 37.47
C VAL A 726 -21.20 -21.79 38.40
N SER A 727 -21.30 -21.51 39.70
CA SER A 727 -22.03 -22.37 40.60
C SER A 727 -23.52 -22.10 40.33
N ALA A 728 -24.17 -23.05 39.68
CA ALA A 728 -25.62 -23.16 39.70
C ALA A 728 -26.02 -23.41 41.16
N LEU A 729 -26.49 -22.35 41.82
CA LEU A 729 -27.26 -22.52 43.06
C LEU A 729 -28.61 -23.07 42.65
N GLU A 730 -28.77 -24.37 42.77
CA GLU A 730 -30.09 -25.03 42.87
C GLU A 730 -30.84 -24.41 44.07
N VAL A 731 -31.87 -23.67 43.74
CA VAL A 731 -32.89 -23.30 44.72
C VAL A 731 -33.73 -24.54 44.99
N GLY A 732 -33.35 -25.29 46.06
CA GLY A 732 -34.18 -26.36 46.57
C GLY A 732 -35.52 -25.83 47.03
N LYS A 733 -36.59 -26.42 46.50
CA LYS A 733 -37.92 -26.34 47.04
C LYS A 733 -37.94 -27.11 48.37
N GLU A 734 -38.33 -26.47 49.46
CA GLU A 734 -38.94 -27.15 50.59
C GLU A 734 -40.12 -26.30 51.12
N ALA A 735 -41.29 -27.01 51.12
CA ALA A 735 -42.55 -26.94 51.89
C ALA A 735 -43.22 -25.57 52.16
#